data_e69642f4e8e431c11f34cec9653c9cce
#
_entry.id   e69642f4e8e431c11f34cec9653c9cce
#
_cell.length_a   1.000
_cell.length_b   1.000
_cell.length_c   1.000
_cell.angle_alpha   90.00
_cell.angle_beta   90.00
_cell.angle_gamma   90.00
#
_symmetry.space_group_name_H-M   'P 1'
#
loop_
_entity.id
_entity.type
_entity.pdbx_description
1 polymer ?
#
loop_
_entity_poly.entity_id
_entity_poly.type
_entity_poly.pdbx_seq_one_letter_code
_entity_poly.pdbx_strand_id
1 'polypeptide(L)'
;KSEPNGTYSSYEEAQASLATSTVEAPVTTEAPAAETTAVEAPKTSADVKPALEAQQAVVDATAQDATNAQADADTANQDVTTAQADVNTATQAVSDAEANAANATPANIAANQADQTANLADQDANATETDEVNAEIASQNQTVADAQTAVDTAQAEKDAADANVTAKEADVKSAQDALSGTGLAEAQANLDNASKAVTDANANVDTATQAFEDAKKADANRDAKIKAAETEVAVKSDAVDTAKAKLTAAQNESKTTTDALNKTNDAVKTASDALANVDTVTIADLTQFKADKAEGDSDFMTDSGATVIEQSTVSIGKDSKSVIVDIDNLTNEQKISASQLYVQGLTQIRQALNGLTSTAVTQAAIDLAQLRADQYEARGTNPLTDGHIGAGAENLIRLGSKSTIQTEEDLKRAVYNALLGTSFADAPSNWGHLRANLNFANNIGIAIANINGDYWLVVAFTNDGTPITNPNDPATLQATLTQAQAALTAAQTASDDAKAKLTQASSDYATALELKTQAEKTLADATATPLQTQVAENNLRLATIALQNAETRKADAQKAVDNFSANLAEKKAALDTAKADLATAQATATAKAEALETAKANLAKQQGTLDSLNKDKDALLAEKDRLVEEAKALAEELDSYMNAPARLADAQATLTEKQAALTEAQAKAATAQDKLETVTAKLAREQATLAELQAEYDKLKDLEDKAKDNAIATLPDGTIVAVPKDAPTAAEKPAIDVDAVKDAITKGQDVTVVDGKVVVTTPQAGVTVTPQGITYSRVERAKTLP
;
A
#
# COMPACT_ATOMS: atom_id res chain seq x y z
N LYS A 1 35.29 9.94 11.38
CA LYS A 1 34.53 10.65 12.40
C LYS A 1 35.05 12.08 12.40
N SER A 2 34.43 12.95 11.68
CA SER A 2 34.62 14.39 11.79
C SER A 2 33.48 14.89 12.69
N GLU A 3 33.83 15.45 13.80
CA GLU A 3 32.90 16.15 14.65
C GLU A 3 32.46 17.45 13.97
N PRO A 4 31.17 17.83 14.05
CA PRO A 4 30.72 19.09 13.50
C PRO A 4 31.23 20.24 14.38
N ASN A 5 31.83 21.22 13.74
CA ASN A 5 32.21 22.48 14.38
C ASN A 5 30.98 23.21 14.88
N GLY A 6 30.91 23.43 16.19
CA GLY A 6 30.01 24.34 16.84
C GLY A 6 28.56 23.96 16.79
N THR A 7 28.11 23.18 17.74
CA THR A 7 26.68 23.02 18.02
C THR A 7 26.16 24.19 18.78
N TYR A 8 25.35 25.02 18.13
CA TYR A 8 24.51 25.99 18.82
C TYR A 8 23.18 25.32 19.20
N SER A 9 22.75 25.54 20.44
CA SER A 9 21.53 24.92 20.98
C SER A 9 20.23 25.57 20.48
N SER A 10 20.32 26.76 19.89
CA SER A 10 19.20 27.43 19.24
C SER A 10 19.66 28.45 18.18
N TYR A 11 18.73 28.78 17.28
CA TYR A 11 18.93 29.80 16.24
C TYR A 11 19.24 31.19 16.81
N GLU A 12 18.75 31.48 18.02
CA GLU A 12 19.00 32.75 18.73
C GLU A 12 20.45 32.85 19.22
N GLU A 13 21.09 31.76 19.65
CA GLU A 13 22.51 31.75 20.00
C GLU A 13 23.43 31.98 18.79
N ALA A 14 23.02 31.47 17.62
CA ALA A 14 23.75 31.71 16.36
C ALA A 14 23.66 33.18 15.92
N GLN A 15 22.53 33.85 16.12
CA GLN A 15 22.37 35.28 15.85
C GLN A 15 23.15 36.18 16.86
N ALA A 16 23.18 35.77 18.11
CA ALA A 16 23.97 36.51 19.13
C ALA A 16 25.48 36.45 18.85
N SER A 17 25.96 35.34 18.30
CA SER A 17 27.36 35.18 17.87
C SER A 17 27.76 36.04 16.66
N LEU A 18 26.80 36.33 15.78
CA LEU A 18 27.03 37.25 14.64
C LEU A 18 26.95 38.74 14.98
N ALA A 19 26.31 39.11 16.10
CA ALA A 19 26.14 40.48 16.52
C ALA A 19 27.36 41.07 17.26
N THR A 20 28.35 40.26 17.63
CA THR A 20 29.53 40.69 18.42
C THR A 20 30.77 40.99 17.59
N SER A 21 30.65 41.09 16.26
CA SER A 21 31.76 41.42 15.38
C SER A 21 31.60 42.79 14.72
N THR A 22 31.42 43.85 15.51
CA THR A 22 31.60 45.24 15.05
C THR A 22 32.84 45.81 15.68
N VAL A 23 33.79 46.06 14.82
CA VAL A 23 35.05 46.71 15.12
C VAL A 23 34.80 48.15 15.60
N GLU A 24 35.23 48.47 16.80
CA GLU A 24 35.38 49.86 17.27
C GLU A 24 36.40 50.60 16.40
N ALA A 25 35.98 51.73 15.85
CA ALA A 25 36.92 52.76 15.36
C ALA A 25 37.03 53.87 16.39
N PRO A 26 38.21 54.45 16.59
CA PRO A 26 38.48 55.31 17.76
C PRO A 26 37.91 56.72 17.62
N VAL A 27 37.34 57.17 18.71
CA VAL A 27 36.93 58.57 18.92
C VAL A 27 38.15 59.44 19.01
N THR A 28 38.30 60.40 18.11
CA THR A 28 39.14 61.57 18.30
C THR A 28 38.25 62.77 18.61
N THR A 29 38.39 63.29 19.85
CA THR A 29 37.88 64.56 20.26
C THR A 29 38.75 65.65 19.67
N GLU A 30 38.15 66.61 18.95
CA GLU A 30 38.73 67.96 18.78
C GLU A 30 37.62 68.99 18.86
N ALA A 31 37.94 70.04 19.62
CA ALA A 31 37.10 71.17 20.09
C ALA A 31 36.96 72.24 19.00
N PRO A 32 36.10 73.26 19.22
CA PRO A 32 35.36 73.94 18.17
C PRO A 32 36.16 75.03 17.49
N ALA A 33 36.08 75.11 16.18
CA ALA A 33 36.47 76.23 15.39
C ALA A 33 35.25 77.01 14.87
N ALA A 34 35.38 78.30 14.97
CA ALA A 34 34.39 79.33 14.81
C ALA A 34 33.53 79.28 13.54
N GLU A 35 32.31 79.70 13.75
CA GLU A 35 31.35 80.08 12.72
C GLU A 35 31.91 80.99 11.67
N THR A 36 31.82 80.55 10.40
CA THR A 36 31.58 81.51 9.31
C THR A 36 30.24 81.07 8.70
N THR A 37 29.25 81.91 8.97
CA THR A 37 27.97 81.84 8.31
C THR A 37 28.19 82.13 6.82
N ALA A 38 28.34 81.07 6.07
CA ALA A 38 28.05 81.13 4.63
C ALA A 38 26.50 81.10 4.52
N VAL A 39 25.95 82.16 4.02
CA VAL A 39 24.54 82.22 3.63
C VAL A 39 24.42 81.22 2.50
N GLU A 40 23.90 80.03 2.77
CA GLU A 40 23.54 79.06 1.71
C GLU A 40 22.53 79.75 0.81
N ALA A 41 22.77 79.66 -0.50
CA ALA A 41 21.81 80.09 -1.51
C ALA A 41 20.49 79.36 -1.23
N PRO A 42 19.34 79.99 -1.34
CA PRO A 42 18.05 79.34 -1.07
C PRO A 42 17.85 78.11 -1.98
N LYS A 43 17.54 76.95 -1.34
CA LYS A 43 17.29 75.70 -2.03
C LYS A 43 16.17 75.84 -3.07
N THR A 44 16.40 75.42 -4.28
CA THR A 44 15.48 75.52 -5.40
C THR A 44 14.85 74.16 -5.75
N SER A 45 13.77 74.16 -6.53
CA SER A 45 13.19 72.91 -7.01
C SER A 45 14.17 72.12 -7.89
N ALA A 46 15.09 72.79 -8.59
CA ALA A 46 16.16 72.14 -9.37
C ALA A 46 17.16 71.41 -8.50
N ASP A 47 17.37 71.81 -7.25
CA ASP A 47 18.27 71.14 -6.29
C ASP A 47 17.66 69.83 -5.74
N VAL A 48 16.32 69.78 -5.64
CA VAL A 48 15.61 68.63 -5.11
C VAL A 48 15.26 67.61 -6.22
N LYS A 49 15.11 68.05 -7.47
CA LYS A 49 14.70 67.25 -8.60
C LYS A 49 15.57 66.00 -8.81
N PRO A 50 16.92 66.05 -8.77
CA PRO A 50 17.73 64.83 -8.94
C PRO A 50 17.48 63.79 -7.82
N ALA A 51 17.28 64.26 -6.57
CA ALA A 51 16.98 63.35 -5.45
C ALA A 51 15.58 62.74 -5.59
N LEU A 52 14.60 63.53 -6.06
CA LEU A 52 13.25 63.05 -6.36
C LEU A 52 13.24 61.95 -7.45
N GLU A 53 13.96 62.21 -8.58
CA GLU A 53 14.06 61.27 -9.69
C GLU A 53 14.81 59.99 -9.26
N ALA A 54 15.89 60.14 -8.48
CA ALA A 54 16.61 58.99 -7.92
C ALA A 54 15.72 58.16 -6.97
N GLN A 55 14.96 58.84 -6.08
CA GLN A 55 14.05 58.15 -5.17
C GLN A 55 12.88 57.47 -5.93
N GLN A 56 12.36 58.08 -6.99
CA GLN A 56 11.37 57.44 -7.85
C GLN A 56 11.94 56.14 -8.45
N ALA A 57 13.17 56.18 -8.96
CA ALA A 57 13.82 54.96 -9.49
C ALA A 57 14.00 53.88 -8.41
N VAL A 58 14.30 54.27 -7.17
CA VAL A 58 14.38 53.33 -6.03
C VAL A 58 13.01 52.74 -5.71
N VAL A 59 11.95 53.55 -5.71
CA VAL A 59 10.58 53.08 -5.48
C VAL A 59 10.18 52.11 -6.59
N ASP A 60 10.43 52.43 -7.85
CA ASP A 60 10.08 51.57 -8.99
C ASP A 60 10.82 50.23 -8.92
N ALA A 61 12.12 50.24 -8.60
CA ALA A 61 12.90 49.03 -8.41
C ALA A 61 12.38 48.19 -7.22
N THR A 62 12.09 48.81 -6.08
CA THR A 62 11.58 48.12 -4.91
C THR A 62 10.15 47.63 -5.13
N ALA A 63 9.33 48.31 -5.92
CA ALA A 63 8.00 47.84 -6.32
C ALA A 63 8.09 46.58 -7.22
N GLN A 64 9.10 46.55 -8.11
CA GLN A 64 9.36 45.34 -8.90
C GLN A 64 9.81 44.18 -8.01
N ASP A 65 10.70 44.45 -7.05
CA ASP A 65 11.13 43.45 -6.08
C ASP A 65 9.95 42.94 -5.22
N ALA A 66 9.01 43.80 -4.84
CA ALA A 66 7.80 43.42 -4.13
C ALA A 66 6.89 42.53 -4.99
N THR A 67 6.75 42.84 -6.29
CA THR A 67 6.00 42.02 -7.23
C THR A 67 6.63 40.62 -7.38
N ASN A 68 7.94 40.56 -7.50
CA ASN A 68 8.68 39.30 -7.60
C ASN A 68 8.54 38.49 -6.28
N ALA A 69 8.68 39.14 -5.12
CA ALA A 69 8.51 38.50 -3.83
C ALA A 69 7.07 37.98 -3.61
N GLN A 70 6.07 38.72 -4.09
CA GLN A 70 4.68 38.21 -4.09
C GLN A 70 4.51 36.96 -4.94
N ALA A 71 5.06 36.96 -6.15
CA ALA A 71 5.01 35.78 -7.04
C ALA A 71 5.74 34.57 -6.42
N ASP A 72 6.89 34.80 -5.76
CA ASP A 72 7.63 33.78 -5.03
C ASP A 72 6.78 33.22 -3.87
N ALA A 73 6.10 34.07 -3.11
CA ALA A 73 5.24 33.68 -2.00
C ALA A 73 4.00 32.92 -2.49
N ASP A 74 3.36 33.38 -3.57
CA ASP A 74 2.22 32.69 -4.16
C ASP A 74 2.61 31.30 -4.67
N THR A 75 3.77 31.17 -5.33
CA THR A 75 4.31 29.89 -5.79
C THR A 75 4.58 28.96 -4.61
N ALA A 76 5.26 29.46 -3.58
CA ALA A 76 5.57 28.66 -2.40
C ALA A 76 4.30 28.22 -1.65
N ASN A 77 3.26 29.04 -1.59
CA ASN A 77 1.97 28.66 -1.01
C ASN A 77 1.23 27.62 -1.86
N GLN A 78 1.35 27.69 -3.20
CA GLN A 78 0.83 26.67 -4.08
C GLN A 78 1.55 25.33 -3.87
N ASP A 79 2.88 25.36 -3.68
CA ASP A 79 3.66 24.16 -3.37
C ASP A 79 3.21 23.53 -2.04
N VAL A 80 2.92 24.34 -1.01
CA VAL A 80 2.34 23.87 0.27
C VAL A 80 0.99 23.20 0.03
N THR A 81 0.12 23.80 -0.78
CA THR A 81 -1.19 23.23 -1.10
C THR A 81 -1.05 21.87 -1.79
N THR A 82 -0.14 21.76 -2.76
CA THR A 82 0.17 20.51 -3.45
C THR A 82 0.73 19.47 -2.50
N ALA A 83 1.72 19.85 -1.69
CA ALA A 83 2.32 18.96 -0.71
C ALA A 83 1.30 18.49 0.35
N GLN A 84 0.35 19.33 0.77
CA GLN A 84 -0.73 18.94 1.67
C GLN A 84 -1.69 17.95 1.03
N ALA A 85 -2.02 18.14 -0.26
CA ALA A 85 -2.82 17.18 -1.01
C ALA A 85 -2.13 15.82 -1.12
N ASP A 86 -0.81 15.82 -1.35
CA ASP A 86 0.01 14.62 -1.37
C ASP A 86 0.01 13.89 -0.02
N VAL A 87 0.12 14.64 1.09
CA VAL A 87 0.02 14.08 2.45
C VAL A 87 -1.36 13.48 2.70
N ASN A 88 -2.42 14.15 2.28
CA ASN A 88 -3.79 13.63 2.43
C ASN A 88 -3.97 12.32 1.66
N THR A 89 -3.46 12.26 0.42
CA THR A 89 -3.48 11.04 -0.42
C THR A 89 -2.67 9.91 0.24
N ALA A 90 -1.47 10.23 0.74
CA ALA A 90 -0.63 9.24 1.42
C ALA A 90 -1.26 8.77 2.75
N THR A 91 -1.95 9.65 3.48
CA THR A 91 -2.69 9.30 4.70
C THR A 91 -3.83 8.34 4.39
N GLN A 92 -4.58 8.59 3.31
CA GLN A 92 -5.63 7.67 2.86
C GLN A 92 -5.04 6.32 2.48
N ALA A 93 -3.91 6.30 1.76
CA ALA A 93 -3.22 5.07 1.39
C ALA A 93 -2.77 4.26 2.62
N VAL A 94 -2.31 4.92 3.69
CA VAL A 94 -2.00 4.26 4.97
C VAL A 94 -3.25 3.68 5.59
N SER A 95 -4.35 4.44 5.65
CA SER A 95 -5.62 3.95 6.20
C SER A 95 -6.14 2.71 5.44
N ASP A 96 -6.06 2.73 4.11
CA ASP A 96 -6.46 1.60 3.27
C ASP A 96 -5.55 0.39 3.49
N ALA A 97 -4.24 0.61 3.61
CA ALA A 97 -3.26 -0.43 3.90
C ALA A 97 -3.43 -1.02 5.32
N GLU A 98 -3.77 -0.20 6.31
CA GLU A 98 -4.10 -0.65 7.68
C GLU A 98 -5.36 -1.51 7.69
N ALA A 99 -6.42 -1.09 6.99
CA ALA A 99 -7.64 -1.87 6.85
C ALA A 99 -7.37 -3.23 6.18
N ASN A 100 -6.56 -3.24 5.13
CA ASN A 100 -6.14 -4.47 4.46
C ASN A 100 -5.30 -5.36 5.40
N ALA A 101 -4.36 -4.79 6.13
CA ALA A 101 -3.54 -5.52 7.11
C ALA A 101 -4.40 -6.11 8.25
N ALA A 102 -5.42 -5.40 8.70
CA ALA A 102 -6.37 -5.89 9.70
C ALA A 102 -7.20 -7.08 9.19
N ASN A 103 -7.51 -7.11 7.88
CA ASN A 103 -8.21 -8.22 7.23
C ASN A 103 -7.30 -9.39 6.87
N ALA A 104 -5.98 -9.18 6.79
CA ALA A 104 -4.99 -10.21 6.46
C ALA A 104 -4.74 -11.18 7.64
N THR A 105 -5.80 -11.70 8.23
CA THR A 105 -5.73 -12.63 9.35
C THR A 105 -5.44 -14.06 8.89
N PRO A 106 -4.82 -14.91 9.71
CA PRO A 106 -4.67 -16.33 9.40
C PRO A 106 -6.00 -17.02 9.07
N ALA A 107 -7.09 -16.61 9.70
CA ALA A 107 -8.44 -17.15 9.45
C ALA A 107 -8.93 -16.77 8.05
N ASN A 108 -8.77 -15.51 7.64
CA ASN A 108 -9.17 -15.04 6.31
C ASN A 108 -8.28 -15.66 5.20
N ILE A 109 -7.00 -15.81 5.45
CA ILE A 109 -6.08 -16.51 4.53
C ILE A 109 -6.49 -17.98 4.37
N ALA A 110 -6.81 -18.66 5.47
CA ALA A 110 -7.28 -20.04 5.42
C ALA A 110 -8.64 -20.16 4.71
N ALA A 111 -9.55 -19.20 4.91
CA ALA A 111 -10.82 -19.14 4.20
C ALA A 111 -10.61 -18.97 2.69
N ASN A 112 -9.72 -18.03 2.28
CA ASN A 112 -9.36 -17.87 0.88
C ASN A 112 -8.80 -19.16 0.26
N GLN A 113 -7.93 -19.88 0.96
CA GLN A 113 -7.39 -21.16 0.49
C GLN A 113 -8.47 -22.24 0.38
N ALA A 114 -9.43 -22.27 1.29
CA ALA A 114 -10.58 -23.17 1.21
C ALA A 114 -11.48 -22.83 0.02
N ASP A 115 -11.72 -21.57 -0.24
CA ASP A 115 -12.49 -21.09 -1.39
C ASP A 115 -11.78 -21.39 -2.72
N GLN A 116 -10.44 -21.27 -2.77
CA GLN A 116 -9.65 -21.70 -3.92
C GLN A 116 -9.80 -23.21 -4.17
N THR A 117 -9.80 -24.01 -3.12
CA THR A 117 -9.99 -25.46 -3.23
C THR A 117 -11.40 -25.80 -3.72
N ALA A 118 -12.42 -25.11 -3.24
CA ALA A 118 -13.79 -25.24 -3.71
C ALA A 118 -13.92 -24.83 -5.19
N ASN A 119 -13.33 -23.69 -5.56
CA ASN A 119 -13.29 -23.25 -6.96
C ASN A 119 -12.63 -24.29 -7.89
N LEU A 120 -11.54 -24.92 -7.45
CA LEU A 120 -10.91 -26.03 -8.19
C LEU A 120 -11.89 -27.18 -8.45
N ALA A 121 -12.63 -27.59 -7.42
CA ALA A 121 -13.61 -28.68 -7.53
C ALA A 121 -14.79 -28.30 -8.45
N ASP A 122 -15.28 -27.06 -8.34
CA ASP A 122 -16.35 -26.54 -9.19
C ASP A 122 -15.92 -26.41 -10.66
N GLN A 123 -14.65 -26.05 -10.92
CA GLN A 123 -14.07 -26.03 -12.26
C GLN A 123 -14.01 -27.45 -12.87
N ASP A 124 -13.60 -28.44 -12.07
CA ASP A 124 -13.56 -29.85 -12.52
C ASP A 124 -14.97 -30.38 -12.82
N ALA A 125 -15.96 -30.04 -11.99
CA ALA A 125 -17.37 -30.43 -12.22
C ALA A 125 -17.93 -29.75 -13.47
N ASN A 126 -17.72 -28.45 -13.62
CA ASN A 126 -18.16 -27.69 -14.81
C ASN A 126 -17.54 -28.24 -16.10
N ALA A 127 -16.25 -28.60 -16.06
CA ALA A 127 -15.58 -29.22 -17.22
C ALA A 127 -16.22 -30.53 -17.59
N THR A 128 -16.54 -31.40 -16.64
CA THR A 128 -17.19 -32.68 -16.86
C THR A 128 -18.58 -32.52 -17.49
N GLU A 129 -19.42 -31.66 -16.91
CA GLU A 129 -20.76 -31.37 -17.45
C GLU A 129 -20.68 -30.72 -18.85
N THR A 130 -19.70 -29.86 -19.09
CA THR A 130 -19.47 -29.24 -20.39
C THR A 130 -19.12 -30.28 -21.45
N ASP A 131 -18.27 -31.25 -21.12
CA ASP A 131 -17.90 -32.35 -22.01
C ASP A 131 -19.11 -33.25 -22.35
N GLU A 132 -19.94 -33.54 -21.34
CA GLU A 132 -21.18 -34.31 -21.53
C GLU A 132 -22.15 -33.60 -22.47
N VAL A 133 -22.42 -32.30 -22.20
CA VAL A 133 -23.31 -31.47 -23.04
C VAL A 133 -22.76 -31.32 -24.46
N ASN A 134 -21.45 -31.15 -24.63
CA ASN A 134 -20.82 -31.10 -25.96
C ASN A 134 -20.99 -32.40 -26.73
N ALA A 135 -20.87 -33.56 -26.06
CA ALA A 135 -21.12 -34.85 -26.68
C ALA A 135 -22.60 -35.03 -27.11
N GLU A 136 -23.53 -34.57 -26.26
CA GLU A 136 -24.96 -34.58 -26.59
C GLU A 136 -25.28 -33.62 -27.75
N ILE A 137 -24.70 -32.42 -27.78
CA ILE A 137 -24.84 -31.48 -28.91
C ILE A 137 -24.31 -32.07 -30.20
N ALA A 138 -23.14 -32.73 -30.16
CA ALA A 138 -22.58 -33.39 -31.35
C ALA A 138 -23.51 -34.46 -31.88
N SER A 139 -24.08 -35.31 -31.02
CA SER A 139 -25.07 -36.34 -31.39
C SER A 139 -26.36 -35.67 -31.92
N GLN A 140 -26.85 -34.64 -31.27
CA GLN A 140 -28.07 -33.95 -31.68
C GLN A 140 -27.90 -33.19 -32.99
N ASN A 141 -26.75 -32.62 -33.27
CA ASN A 141 -26.42 -32.00 -34.55
C ASN A 141 -26.57 -33.01 -35.71
N GLN A 142 -26.09 -34.24 -35.50
CA GLN A 142 -26.28 -35.33 -36.49
C GLN A 142 -27.76 -35.63 -36.67
N THR A 143 -28.51 -35.72 -35.56
CA THR A 143 -29.95 -35.97 -35.59
C THR A 143 -30.71 -34.89 -36.36
N VAL A 144 -30.36 -33.63 -36.15
CA VAL A 144 -30.94 -32.47 -36.88
C VAL A 144 -30.56 -32.54 -38.35
N ALA A 145 -29.31 -32.87 -38.70
CA ALA A 145 -28.88 -33.01 -40.09
C ALA A 145 -29.62 -34.14 -40.79
N ASP A 146 -29.83 -35.27 -40.11
CA ASP A 146 -30.63 -36.38 -40.65
C ASP A 146 -32.09 -35.97 -40.84
N ALA A 147 -32.68 -35.26 -39.90
CA ALA A 147 -34.04 -34.74 -40.01
C ALA A 147 -34.19 -33.71 -41.14
N GLN A 148 -33.20 -32.81 -41.34
CA GLN A 148 -33.17 -31.89 -42.45
C GLN A 148 -33.08 -32.64 -43.80
N THR A 149 -32.21 -33.63 -43.87
CA THR A 149 -32.11 -34.54 -45.06
C THR A 149 -33.46 -35.18 -45.39
N ALA A 150 -34.17 -35.63 -44.36
CA ALA A 150 -35.49 -36.19 -44.50
C ALA A 150 -36.53 -35.20 -45.05
N VAL A 151 -36.50 -33.92 -44.58
CA VAL A 151 -37.34 -32.83 -45.08
C VAL A 151 -37.02 -32.52 -46.54
N ASP A 152 -35.74 -32.40 -46.88
CA ASP A 152 -35.30 -32.10 -48.25
C ASP A 152 -35.71 -33.20 -49.22
N THR A 153 -35.56 -34.46 -48.78
CA THR A 153 -36.01 -35.62 -49.54
C THR A 153 -37.52 -35.62 -49.72
N ALA A 154 -38.27 -35.40 -48.64
CA ALA A 154 -39.73 -35.38 -48.70
C ALA A 154 -40.25 -34.22 -49.57
N GLN A 155 -39.59 -33.04 -49.52
CA GLN A 155 -39.92 -31.94 -50.40
C GLN A 155 -39.69 -32.24 -51.87
N ALA A 156 -38.53 -32.81 -52.19
CA ALA A 156 -38.23 -33.22 -53.57
C ALA A 156 -39.14 -34.31 -54.08
N GLU A 157 -39.47 -35.30 -53.22
CA GLU A 157 -40.45 -36.30 -53.57
C GLU A 157 -41.85 -35.75 -53.80
N LYS A 158 -42.26 -34.78 -53.00
CA LYS A 158 -43.54 -34.06 -53.21
C LYS A 158 -43.51 -33.30 -54.51
N ASP A 159 -42.45 -32.52 -54.78
CA ASP A 159 -42.29 -31.74 -55.98
C ASP A 159 -42.30 -32.64 -57.23
N ALA A 160 -41.62 -33.76 -57.18
CA ALA A 160 -41.62 -34.77 -58.23
C ALA A 160 -43.00 -35.39 -58.42
N ALA A 161 -43.73 -35.68 -57.35
CA ALA A 161 -45.09 -36.23 -57.40
C ALA A 161 -46.08 -35.20 -58.01
N ASP A 162 -45.97 -33.91 -57.61
CA ASP A 162 -46.79 -32.86 -58.20
C ASP A 162 -46.51 -32.65 -59.70
N ALA A 163 -45.21 -32.66 -60.07
CA ALA A 163 -44.82 -32.60 -61.49
C ALA A 163 -45.33 -33.81 -62.25
N ASN A 164 -45.34 -34.96 -61.64
CA ASN A 164 -45.91 -36.23 -62.25
C ASN A 164 -47.42 -36.10 -62.42
N VAL A 165 -48.17 -35.52 -61.50
CA VAL A 165 -49.59 -35.21 -61.66
C VAL A 165 -49.80 -34.33 -62.89
N THR A 166 -49.09 -33.26 -63.03
CA THR A 166 -49.13 -32.32 -64.18
C THR A 166 -48.79 -33.10 -65.48
N ALA A 167 -47.80 -33.94 -65.44
CA ALA A 167 -47.42 -34.74 -66.57
C ALA A 167 -48.52 -35.78 -66.98
N LYS A 168 -49.15 -36.43 -65.98
CA LYS A 168 -50.28 -37.39 -66.26
C LYS A 168 -51.53 -36.62 -66.71
N GLU A 169 -51.80 -35.44 -66.29
CA GLU A 169 -52.83 -34.57 -66.84
C GLU A 169 -52.56 -34.29 -68.32
N ALA A 170 -51.32 -34.00 -68.69
CA ALA A 170 -50.94 -33.81 -70.10
C ALA A 170 -51.07 -35.10 -70.92
N ASP A 171 -50.71 -36.22 -70.32
CA ASP A 171 -50.87 -37.59 -70.97
C ASP A 171 -52.34 -37.87 -71.21
N VAL A 172 -53.23 -37.62 -70.26
CA VAL A 172 -54.68 -37.73 -70.43
C VAL A 172 -55.14 -36.88 -71.57
N LYS A 173 -54.71 -35.57 -71.57
CA LYS A 173 -55.03 -34.66 -72.65
C LYS A 173 -54.53 -35.17 -74.03
N SER A 174 -53.27 -35.60 -74.10
CA SER A 174 -52.69 -36.13 -75.33
C SER A 174 -53.43 -37.38 -75.84
N ALA A 175 -53.84 -38.26 -74.94
CA ALA A 175 -54.63 -39.45 -75.28
C ALA A 175 -56.05 -39.10 -75.79
N GLN A 176 -56.70 -38.10 -75.19
CA GLN A 176 -57.99 -37.53 -75.69
C GLN A 176 -57.82 -36.85 -77.04
N ASP A 177 -56.79 -36.08 -77.24
CA ASP A 177 -56.48 -35.36 -78.48
C ASP A 177 -56.15 -36.36 -79.61
N ALA A 178 -55.39 -37.47 -79.29
CA ALA A 178 -55.12 -38.55 -80.25
C ALA A 178 -56.36 -39.25 -80.66
N LEU A 179 -57.35 -39.49 -79.80
CA LEU A 179 -58.66 -40.01 -80.12
C LEU A 179 -59.46 -39.07 -81.10
N SER A 180 -59.32 -37.76 -80.90
CA SER A 180 -59.96 -36.73 -81.74
C SER A 180 -59.21 -36.48 -83.05
N GLY A 181 -57.95 -36.96 -83.16
CA GLY A 181 -57.10 -36.67 -84.33
C GLY A 181 -56.45 -35.29 -84.31
N THR A 182 -56.42 -34.62 -83.17
CA THR A 182 -55.87 -33.23 -82.97
C THR A 182 -54.84 -33.29 -81.91
N GLY A 183 -53.99 -32.22 -81.83
CA GLY A 183 -53.03 -31.99 -80.67
C GLY A 183 -51.65 -32.64 -80.83
N LEU A 184 -51.27 -33.23 -81.97
CA LEU A 184 -49.95 -33.81 -82.22
C LEU A 184 -48.83 -32.76 -82.00
N ALA A 185 -49.06 -31.55 -82.41
CA ALA A 185 -48.06 -30.44 -82.23
C ALA A 185 -47.80 -30.16 -80.72
N GLU A 186 -48.89 -30.20 -79.92
CA GLU A 186 -48.72 -30.04 -78.43
C GLU A 186 -47.98 -31.23 -77.79
N ALA A 187 -48.32 -32.44 -78.22
CA ALA A 187 -47.60 -33.67 -77.77
C ALA A 187 -46.10 -33.60 -78.15
N GLN A 188 -45.78 -33.13 -79.34
CA GLN A 188 -44.41 -32.92 -79.79
C GLN A 188 -43.71 -31.82 -78.93
N ALA A 189 -44.39 -30.67 -78.62
CA ALA A 189 -43.87 -29.65 -77.78
C ALA A 189 -43.61 -30.14 -76.33
N ASN A 190 -44.49 -31.04 -75.83
CA ASN A 190 -44.28 -31.68 -74.51
C ASN A 190 -43.05 -32.57 -74.52
N LEU A 191 -42.75 -33.29 -75.61
CA LEU A 191 -41.54 -34.10 -75.78
C LEU A 191 -40.28 -33.25 -75.84
N ASP A 192 -40.35 -32.08 -76.56
CA ASP A 192 -39.24 -31.15 -76.65
C ASP A 192 -38.93 -30.55 -75.29
N ASN A 193 -39.95 -30.15 -74.53
CA ASN A 193 -39.82 -29.63 -73.17
C ASN A 193 -39.24 -30.71 -72.20
N ALA A 194 -39.72 -32.01 -72.35
CA ALA A 194 -39.17 -33.07 -71.54
C ALA A 194 -37.70 -33.37 -71.88
N SER A 195 -37.32 -33.25 -73.15
CA SER A 195 -35.94 -33.40 -73.59
C SER A 195 -35.04 -32.28 -73.05
N LYS A 196 -35.54 -31.06 -73.01
CA LYS A 196 -34.87 -29.97 -72.41
C LYS A 196 -34.71 -30.17 -70.89
N ALA A 197 -35.74 -30.67 -70.23
CA ALA A 197 -35.70 -30.96 -68.79
C ALA A 197 -34.61 -31.97 -68.43
N VAL A 198 -34.36 -33.01 -69.29
CA VAL A 198 -33.25 -33.96 -69.11
C VAL A 198 -31.90 -33.25 -69.21
N THR A 199 -31.76 -32.34 -70.16
CA THR A 199 -30.50 -31.52 -70.29
C THR A 199 -30.26 -30.67 -69.05
N ASP A 200 -31.30 -29.99 -68.59
CA ASP A 200 -31.21 -29.14 -67.41
C ASP A 200 -30.93 -29.98 -66.16
N ALA A 201 -31.54 -31.14 -66.04
CA ALA A 201 -31.29 -32.06 -64.91
C ALA A 201 -29.87 -32.63 -64.89
N ASN A 202 -29.28 -32.94 -66.05
CA ASN A 202 -27.86 -33.29 -66.10
C ASN A 202 -26.95 -32.18 -65.62
N ALA A 203 -27.19 -30.92 -66.08
CA ALA A 203 -26.43 -29.80 -65.60
C ALA A 203 -26.54 -29.60 -64.07
N ASN A 204 -27.71 -29.86 -63.50
CA ASN A 204 -27.94 -29.81 -62.05
C ASN A 204 -27.16 -30.92 -61.32
N VAL A 205 -27.06 -32.12 -61.88
CA VAL A 205 -26.23 -33.22 -61.34
C VAL A 205 -24.76 -32.82 -61.34
N ASP A 206 -24.26 -32.24 -62.43
CA ASP A 206 -22.87 -31.77 -62.50
C ASP A 206 -22.56 -30.69 -61.42
N THR A 207 -23.48 -29.71 -61.28
CA THR A 207 -23.38 -28.69 -60.26
C THR A 207 -23.38 -29.27 -58.84
N ALA A 208 -24.31 -30.22 -58.58
CA ALA A 208 -24.40 -30.86 -57.28
C ALA A 208 -23.17 -31.75 -56.97
N THR A 209 -22.58 -32.38 -57.99
CA THR A 209 -21.34 -33.15 -57.88
C THR A 209 -20.20 -32.24 -57.45
N GLN A 210 -20.05 -31.08 -58.09
CA GLN A 210 -19.01 -30.15 -57.71
C GLN A 210 -19.20 -29.62 -56.28
N ALA A 211 -20.46 -29.25 -55.94
CA ALA A 211 -20.80 -28.81 -54.60
C ALA A 211 -20.51 -29.89 -53.54
N PHE A 212 -20.71 -31.16 -53.84
CA PHE A 212 -20.36 -32.28 -52.95
C PHE A 212 -18.85 -32.39 -52.72
N GLU A 213 -18.04 -32.27 -53.74
CA GLU A 213 -16.58 -32.29 -53.61
C GLU A 213 -16.05 -31.06 -52.84
N ASP A 214 -16.65 -29.91 -53.03
CA ASP A 214 -16.29 -28.68 -52.29
C ASP A 214 -16.71 -28.80 -50.80
N ALA A 215 -17.86 -29.40 -50.52
CA ALA A 215 -18.32 -29.69 -49.17
C ALA A 215 -17.40 -30.64 -48.42
N LYS A 216 -16.92 -31.70 -49.09
CA LYS A 216 -15.90 -32.59 -48.50
C LYS A 216 -14.62 -31.86 -48.08
N LYS A 217 -14.15 -30.96 -48.92
CA LYS A 217 -12.96 -30.15 -48.59
C LYS A 217 -13.24 -29.22 -47.42
N ALA A 218 -14.42 -28.58 -47.37
CA ALA A 218 -14.83 -27.71 -46.30
C ALA A 218 -14.89 -28.45 -44.95
N ASP A 219 -15.50 -29.66 -44.97
CA ASP A 219 -15.59 -30.47 -43.75
C ASP A 219 -14.23 -31.01 -43.31
N ALA A 220 -13.33 -31.39 -44.23
CA ALA A 220 -11.98 -31.79 -43.90
C ALA A 220 -11.16 -30.60 -43.26
N ASN A 221 -11.36 -29.39 -43.77
CA ASN A 221 -10.75 -28.19 -43.20
C ASN A 221 -11.31 -27.85 -41.81
N ARG A 222 -12.63 -28.07 -41.62
CA ARG A 222 -13.29 -27.95 -40.31
C ARG A 222 -12.69 -28.95 -39.32
N ASP A 223 -12.59 -30.23 -39.71
CA ASP A 223 -12.06 -31.29 -38.85
C ASP A 223 -10.58 -31.03 -38.48
N ALA A 224 -9.79 -30.50 -39.43
CA ALA A 224 -8.41 -30.09 -39.15
C ALA A 224 -8.34 -28.95 -38.11
N LYS A 225 -9.24 -27.94 -38.21
CA LYS A 225 -9.35 -26.87 -37.23
C LYS A 225 -9.79 -27.39 -35.85
N ILE A 226 -10.76 -28.30 -35.81
CA ILE A 226 -11.21 -28.94 -34.56
C ILE A 226 -10.05 -29.71 -33.93
N LYS A 227 -9.33 -30.51 -34.69
CA LYS A 227 -8.19 -31.30 -34.20
C LYS A 227 -7.08 -30.39 -33.66
N ALA A 228 -6.80 -29.29 -34.34
CA ALA A 228 -5.83 -28.27 -33.86
C ALA A 228 -6.30 -27.63 -32.55
N ALA A 229 -7.58 -27.27 -32.46
CA ALA A 229 -8.17 -26.70 -31.25
C ALA A 229 -8.21 -27.72 -30.09
N GLU A 230 -8.52 -28.98 -30.34
CA GLU A 230 -8.46 -30.06 -29.34
C GLU A 230 -7.03 -30.23 -28.80
N THR A 231 -6.03 -30.16 -29.68
CA THR A 231 -4.63 -30.24 -29.30
C THR A 231 -4.26 -29.03 -28.38
N GLU A 232 -4.71 -27.86 -28.73
CA GLU A 232 -4.47 -26.64 -27.90
C GLU A 232 -5.17 -26.75 -26.53
N VAL A 233 -6.42 -27.24 -26.49
CA VAL A 233 -7.14 -27.52 -25.24
C VAL A 233 -6.36 -28.50 -24.38
N ALA A 234 -5.83 -29.58 -24.96
CA ALA A 234 -5.04 -30.57 -24.24
C ALA A 234 -3.77 -29.94 -23.63
N VAL A 235 -3.04 -29.13 -24.42
CA VAL A 235 -1.86 -28.41 -23.94
C VAL A 235 -2.21 -27.45 -22.79
N LYS A 236 -3.31 -26.71 -22.91
CA LYS A 236 -3.75 -25.78 -21.85
C LYS A 236 -4.28 -26.56 -20.64
N SER A 237 -4.89 -27.69 -20.81
CA SER A 237 -5.32 -28.59 -19.72
C SER A 237 -4.11 -29.07 -18.92
N ASP A 238 -3.06 -29.55 -19.60
CA ASP A 238 -1.81 -29.97 -18.95
C ASP A 238 -1.16 -28.81 -18.18
N ALA A 239 -1.25 -27.59 -18.72
CA ALA A 239 -0.77 -26.39 -18.03
C ALA A 239 -1.57 -26.08 -16.76
N VAL A 240 -2.91 -26.26 -16.80
CA VAL A 240 -3.77 -26.12 -15.61
C VAL A 240 -3.42 -27.18 -14.57
N ASP A 241 -3.25 -28.44 -14.96
CA ASP A 241 -2.87 -29.51 -14.04
C ASP A 241 -1.51 -29.26 -13.38
N THR A 242 -0.55 -28.75 -14.15
CA THR A 242 0.76 -28.33 -13.63
C THR A 242 0.63 -27.18 -12.65
N ALA A 243 -0.15 -26.16 -12.98
CA ALA A 243 -0.38 -25.01 -12.11
C ALA A 243 -1.12 -25.39 -10.83
N LYS A 244 -2.11 -26.29 -10.93
CA LYS A 244 -2.84 -26.88 -9.79
C LYS A 244 -1.89 -27.61 -8.83
N ALA A 245 -1.00 -28.44 -9.37
CA ALA A 245 -0.01 -29.16 -8.58
C ALA A 245 0.94 -28.21 -7.85
N LYS A 246 1.41 -27.16 -8.53
CA LYS A 246 2.24 -26.11 -7.92
C LYS A 246 1.50 -25.33 -6.84
N LEU A 247 0.24 -24.99 -7.06
CA LEU A 247 -0.61 -24.32 -6.07
C LEU A 247 -0.76 -25.17 -4.81
N THR A 248 -1.08 -26.45 -4.96
CA THR A 248 -1.20 -27.39 -3.85
C THR A 248 0.12 -27.54 -3.07
N ALA A 249 1.25 -27.64 -3.77
CA ALA A 249 2.57 -27.70 -3.15
C ALA A 249 2.90 -26.41 -2.38
N ALA A 250 2.60 -25.24 -2.97
CA ALA A 250 2.82 -23.95 -2.32
C ALA A 250 1.91 -23.74 -1.09
N GLN A 251 0.67 -24.21 -1.11
CA GLN A 251 -0.23 -24.22 0.05
C GLN A 251 0.33 -25.05 1.20
N ASN A 252 0.84 -26.24 0.91
CA ASN A 252 1.45 -27.11 1.90
C ASN A 252 2.74 -26.51 2.48
N GLU A 253 3.59 -25.92 1.63
CA GLU A 253 4.82 -25.23 2.06
C GLU A 253 4.49 -24.03 2.94
N SER A 254 3.51 -23.22 2.57
CA SER A 254 3.04 -22.07 3.35
C SER A 254 2.53 -22.49 4.73
N LYS A 255 1.75 -23.57 4.80
CA LYS A 255 1.30 -24.10 6.08
C LYS A 255 2.47 -24.55 6.96
N THR A 256 3.39 -25.35 6.40
CA THR A 256 4.55 -25.86 7.13
C THR A 256 5.43 -24.76 7.67
N THR A 257 5.70 -23.72 6.85
CA THR A 257 6.53 -22.57 7.26
C THR A 257 5.85 -21.68 8.29
N THR A 258 4.52 -21.54 8.19
CA THR A 258 3.73 -20.82 9.20
C THR A 258 3.75 -21.53 10.54
N ASP A 259 3.59 -22.85 10.56
CA ASP A 259 3.66 -23.67 11.78
C ASP A 259 5.06 -23.57 12.41
N ALA A 260 6.12 -23.60 11.59
CA ALA A 260 7.50 -23.42 12.05
C ALA A 260 7.74 -22.01 12.62
N LEU A 261 7.22 -20.97 11.99
CA LEU A 261 7.30 -19.59 12.46
C LEU A 261 6.63 -19.42 13.82
N ASN A 262 5.44 -19.97 14.00
CA ASN A 262 4.73 -19.93 15.29
C ASN A 262 5.54 -20.62 16.37
N LYS A 263 6.10 -21.78 16.09
CA LYS A 263 6.96 -22.52 17.03
C LYS A 263 8.22 -21.73 17.42
N THR A 264 8.84 -21.02 16.47
CA THR A 264 10.03 -20.19 16.79
C THR A 264 9.65 -18.93 17.55
N ASN A 265 8.49 -18.32 17.29
CA ASN A 265 7.96 -17.22 18.10
C ASN A 265 7.75 -17.65 19.56
N ASP A 266 7.16 -18.82 19.78
CA ASP A 266 6.97 -19.39 21.13
C ASP A 266 8.31 -19.66 21.82
N ALA A 267 9.32 -20.14 21.07
CA ALA A 267 10.66 -20.36 21.60
C ALA A 267 11.34 -19.04 22.01
N VAL A 268 11.24 -17.98 21.20
CA VAL A 268 11.76 -16.64 21.56
C VAL A 268 11.05 -16.10 22.78
N LYS A 269 9.71 -16.21 22.84
CA LYS A 269 8.95 -15.79 24.00
C LYS A 269 9.38 -16.53 25.24
N THR A 270 9.49 -17.85 25.17
CA THR A 270 9.93 -18.69 26.30
C THR A 270 11.33 -18.30 26.77
N ALA A 271 12.28 -18.13 25.85
CA ALA A 271 13.64 -17.73 26.16
C ALA A 271 13.71 -16.30 26.74
N SER A 272 12.94 -15.39 26.22
CA SER A 272 12.84 -14.01 26.71
C SER A 272 12.22 -13.95 28.11
N ASP A 273 11.14 -14.70 28.35
CA ASP A 273 10.50 -14.77 29.66
C ASP A 273 11.44 -15.39 30.69
N ALA A 274 12.20 -16.44 30.30
CA ALA A 274 13.19 -17.05 31.16
C ALA A 274 14.32 -16.06 31.52
N LEU A 275 14.83 -15.33 30.54
CA LEU A 275 15.89 -14.32 30.78
C LEU A 275 15.38 -13.14 31.63
N ALA A 276 14.14 -12.70 31.42
CA ALA A 276 13.54 -11.63 32.20
C ALA A 276 13.29 -11.98 33.67
N ASN A 277 13.22 -13.29 33.97
CA ASN A 277 13.00 -13.82 35.33
C ASN A 277 14.25 -14.35 35.99
N VAL A 278 15.41 -14.20 35.40
CA VAL A 278 16.69 -14.66 35.94
C VAL A 278 17.40 -13.54 36.71
N ASP A 279 18.10 -13.95 37.79
CA ASP A 279 18.94 -13.04 38.52
C ASP A 279 20.22 -12.70 37.73
N THR A 280 20.52 -11.43 37.58
CA THR A 280 21.71 -10.98 36.85
C THR A 280 22.47 -9.94 37.65
N VAL A 281 23.75 -10.23 37.90
CA VAL A 281 24.70 -9.29 38.50
C VAL A 281 25.61 -8.76 37.42
N THR A 282 25.76 -7.43 37.35
CA THR A 282 26.72 -6.76 36.46
C THR A 282 27.66 -5.92 37.34
N ILE A 283 28.91 -6.31 37.40
CA ILE A 283 29.97 -5.55 38.08
C ILE A 283 30.46 -4.46 37.09
N ALA A 284 30.58 -3.25 37.57
CA ALA A 284 31.09 -2.14 36.79
C ALA A 284 32.54 -2.32 36.35
N ASP A 285 33.05 -1.48 35.48
CA ASP A 285 34.45 -1.52 35.06
C ASP A 285 35.40 -1.38 36.24
N LEU A 286 36.30 -2.35 36.40
CA LEU A 286 37.26 -2.44 37.49
C LEU A 286 38.66 -1.92 37.14
N THR A 287 38.84 -1.28 35.99
CA THR A 287 40.14 -0.84 35.48
C THR A 287 40.81 0.11 36.49
N GLN A 288 40.09 1.12 36.96
CA GLN A 288 40.63 2.08 37.94
C GLN A 288 40.89 1.41 39.30
N PHE A 289 39.92 0.63 39.81
CA PHE A 289 40.08 -0.09 41.08
C PHE A 289 41.27 -1.06 41.04
N LYS A 290 41.51 -1.71 39.92
CA LYS A 290 42.69 -2.60 39.71
C LYS A 290 43.99 -1.80 39.72
N ALA A 291 44.03 -0.63 39.14
CA ALA A 291 45.20 0.25 39.14
C ALA A 291 45.50 0.72 40.57
N ASP A 292 44.49 1.21 41.27
CA ASP A 292 44.62 1.68 42.66
C ASP A 292 45.06 0.54 43.60
N LYS A 293 44.52 -0.66 43.39
CA LYS A 293 44.97 -1.88 44.12
C LYS A 293 46.44 -2.20 43.86
N ALA A 294 46.94 -2.01 42.68
CA ALA A 294 48.33 -2.25 42.31
C ALA A 294 49.29 -1.23 42.92
N GLU A 295 48.87 0.00 43.11
CA GLU A 295 49.63 1.06 43.79
C GLU A 295 49.74 0.80 45.30
N GLY A 296 48.82 0.02 45.88
CA GLY A 296 48.81 -0.33 47.27
C GLY A 296 48.35 0.80 48.23
N ASP A 297 47.74 1.84 47.68
CA ASP A 297 47.18 2.95 48.44
C ASP A 297 45.69 2.67 48.74
N SER A 298 45.36 2.45 49.99
CA SER A 298 44.02 2.08 50.43
C SER A 298 42.99 3.19 50.30
N ASP A 299 43.40 4.47 50.30
CA ASP A 299 42.52 5.61 50.16
C ASP A 299 41.98 5.66 48.70
N PHE A 300 42.83 5.47 47.70
CA PHE A 300 42.43 5.42 46.30
C PHE A 300 41.49 4.23 46.01
N MET A 301 41.77 3.06 46.60
CA MET A 301 40.89 1.89 46.53
C MET A 301 39.51 2.18 47.12
N THR A 302 39.40 3.02 48.16
CA THR A 302 38.12 3.42 48.75
C THR A 302 37.31 4.25 47.79
N ASP A 303 37.91 5.24 47.13
CA ASP A 303 37.24 6.13 46.19
C ASP A 303 36.81 5.40 44.92
N SER A 304 37.70 4.63 44.29
CA SER A 304 37.40 3.81 43.13
C SER A 304 36.42 2.67 43.44
N GLY A 305 36.49 2.10 44.65
CA GLY A 305 35.55 1.10 45.13
C GLY A 305 34.14 1.67 45.29
N ALA A 306 33.98 2.88 45.82
CA ALA A 306 32.70 3.57 45.91
C ALA A 306 32.07 3.79 44.54
N THR A 307 32.88 4.17 43.55
CA THR A 307 32.44 4.31 42.15
C THR A 307 31.95 2.98 41.56
N VAL A 308 32.69 1.89 41.82
CA VAL A 308 32.26 0.55 41.36
C VAL A 308 30.94 0.14 41.99
N ILE A 309 30.74 0.39 43.29
CA ILE A 309 29.49 0.07 43.98
C ILE A 309 28.32 0.87 43.35
N GLU A 310 28.52 2.16 43.11
CA GLU A 310 27.48 3.01 42.52
C GLU A 310 27.07 2.57 41.11
N GLN A 311 28.03 2.13 40.30
CA GLN A 311 27.82 1.80 38.89
C GLN A 311 27.47 0.31 38.65
N SER A 312 27.70 -0.56 39.64
CA SER A 312 27.32 -1.97 39.56
C SER A 312 25.81 -2.14 39.73
N THR A 313 25.25 -3.13 39.08
CA THR A 313 23.80 -3.35 39.07
C THR A 313 23.43 -4.81 39.37
N VAL A 314 22.24 -4.99 39.92
CA VAL A 314 21.61 -6.31 40.08
C VAL A 314 20.18 -6.24 39.60
N SER A 315 19.79 -7.20 38.78
CA SER A 315 18.40 -7.46 38.39
C SER A 315 17.98 -8.79 39.04
N ILE A 316 16.92 -8.75 39.82
CA ILE A 316 16.37 -9.94 40.48
C ILE A 316 15.13 -10.39 39.74
N GLY A 317 15.02 -11.68 39.48
CA GLY A 317 13.86 -12.27 38.84
C GLY A 317 12.56 -11.91 39.55
N LYS A 318 11.53 -11.55 38.77
CA LYS A 318 10.24 -11.04 39.29
C LYS A 318 9.56 -11.98 40.30
N ASP A 319 9.74 -13.29 40.12
CA ASP A 319 9.12 -14.29 40.98
C ASP A 319 9.68 -14.26 42.43
N SER A 320 10.92 -13.83 42.59
CA SER A 320 11.58 -13.67 43.89
C SER A 320 10.90 -12.65 44.83
N LYS A 321 10.10 -11.72 44.27
CA LYS A 321 9.35 -10.69 45.02
C LYS A 321 8.23 -11.29 45.86
N SER A 322 7.64 -12.39 45.42
CA SER A 322 6.50 -13.04 46.06
C SER A 322 6.88 -14.23 46.91
N VAL A 323 8.12 -14.71 46.82
CA VAL A 323 8.58 -15.85 47.60
C VAL A 323 9.07 -15.37 48.97
N ILE A 324 8.36 -15.80 50.01
CA ILE A 324 8.72 -15.49 51.41
C ILE A 324 9.90 -16.34 51.84
N VAL A 325 10.82 -15.74 52.55
CA VAL A 325 11.95 -16.44 53.19
C VAL A 325 11.81 -16.42 54.69
N ASP A 326 12.06 -17.55 55.33
CA ASP A 326 12.36 -17.59 56.75
C ASP A 326 13.87 -17.54 56.92
N ILE A 327 14.38 -16.39 57.30
CA ILE A 327 15.81 -16.13 57.41
C ILE A 327 16.49 -17.02 58.49
N ASP A 328 15.70 -17.51 59.46
CA ASP A 328 16.22 -18.46 60.48
C ASP A 328 16.32 -19.89 59.92
N ASN A 329 15.61 -20.21 58.82
CA ASN A 329 15.55 -21.55 58.23
C ASN A 329 15.51 -21.49 56.71
N LEU A 330 16.54 -20.98 56.08
CA LEU A 330 16.63 -20.96 54.60
C LEU A 330 16.60 -22.38 54.06
N THR A 331 15.79 -22.60 53.03
CA THR A 331 15.81 -23.88 52.29
C THR A 331 17.15 -24.06 51.58
N ASN A 332 17.48 -25.30 51.22
CA ASN A 332 18.71 -25.57 50.49
C ASN A 332 18.69 -24.90 49.11
N GLU A 333 17.55 -24.89 48.44
CA GLU A 333 17.34 -24.19 47.14
C GLU A 333 17.58 -22.69 47.27
N GLN A 334 17.14 -22.06 48.36
CA GLN A 334 17.37 -20.63 48.62
C GLN A 334 18.85 -20.34 48.85
N LYS A 335 19.55 -21.21 49.60
CA LYS A 335 21.01 -21.10 49.80
C LYS A 335 21.77 -21.29 48.49
N ILE A 336 21.38 -22.27 47.66
CA ILE A 336 21.95 -22.47 46.32
C ILE A 336 21.76 -21.23 45.47
N SER A 337 20.53 -20.72 45.35
CA SER A 337 20.18 -19.54 44.53
C SER A 337 20.93 -18.29 44.98
N ALA A 338 21.00 -18.04 46.30
CA ALA A 338 21.77 -16.93 46.85
C ALA A 338 23.27 -17.07 46.60
N SER A 339 23.81 -18.30 46.73
CA SER A 339 25.22 -18.60 46.44
C SER A 339 25.54 -18.40 44.94
N GLN A 340 24.63 -18.80 44.05
CA GLN A 340 24.78 -18.60 42.60
C GLN A 340 24.80 -17.11 42.24
N LEU A 341 23.96 -16.29 42.87
CA LEU A 341 23.99 -14.85 42.69
C LEU A 341 25.33 -14.24 43.11
N TYR A 342 25.84 -14.63 44.27
CA TYR A 342 27.15 -14.19 44.76
C TYR A 342 28.27 -14.58 43.79
N VAL A 343 28.24 -15.82 43.30
CA VAL A 343 29.22 -16.36 42.35
C VAL A 343 29.19 -15.66 41.01
N GLN A 344 28.03 -15.24 40.52
CA GLN A 344 27.94 -14.45 39.29
C GLN A 344 28.78 -13.18 39.35
N GLY A 345 28.64 -12.40 40.42
CA GLY A 345 29.42 -11.19 40.62
C GLY A 345 30.88 -11.49 40.95
N LEU A 346 31.12 -12.46 41.81
CA LEU A 346 32.48 -12.86 42.21
C LEU A 346 33.31 -13.36 41.01
N THR A 347 32.72 -14.08 40.08
CA THR A 347 33.41 -14.53 38.87
C THR A 347 33.92 -13.34 38.06
N GLN A 348 33.11 -12.30 37.88
CA GLN A 348 33.50 -11.07 37.18
C GLN A 348 34.62 -10.34 37.92
N ILE A 349 34.51 -10.23 39.23
CA ILE A 349 35.52 -9.60 40.08
C ILE A 349 36.87 -10.36 40.01
N ARG A 350 36.83 -11.70 40.12
CA ARG A 350 38.03 -12.56 40.02
C ARG A 350 38.69 -12.43 38.64
N GLN A 351 37.91 -12.46 37.59
CA GLN A 351 38.41 -12.28 36.21
C GLN A 351 39.11 -10.91 36.03
N ALA A 352 38.47 -9.84 36.48
CA ALA A 352 38.98 -8.50 36.30
C ALA A 352 40.22 -8.22 37.16
N LEU A 353 40.26 -8.73 38.39
CA LEU A 353 41.33 -8.46 39.38
C LEU A 353 42.38 -9.57 39.45
N ASN A 354 42.42 -10.50 38.49
CA ASN A 354 43.37 -11.61 38.41
C ASN A 354 43.31 -12.55 39.63
N GLY A 355 42.12 -12.82 40.17
CA GLY A 355 41.85 -13.81 41.21
C GLY A 355 41.81 -15.24 40.63
N LEU A 356 41.29 -16.18 41.42
CA LEU A 356 41.09 -17.56 40.97
C LEU A 356 40.22 -17.61 39.74
N THR A 357 40.57 -18.46 38.80
CA THR A 357 39.89 -18.53 37.48
C THR A 357 38.64 -19.39 37.47
N SER A 358 38.52 -20.31 38.44
CA SER A 358 37.36 -21.18 38.59
C SER A 358 36.52 -20.73 39.78
N THR A 359 35.21 -20.60 39.57
CA THR A 359 34.29 -20.18 40.63
C THR A 359 32.98 -20.95 40.46
N ALA A 360 32.55 -21.66 41.47
CA ALA A 360 31.34 -22.46 41.43
C ALA A 360 30.63 -22.50 42.81
N VAL A 361 29.38 -22.88 42.79
CA VAL A 361 28.63 -23.27 44.00
C VAL A 361 28.69 -24.77 44.13
N THR A 362 28.99 -25.26 45.31
CA THR A 362 28.93 -26.70 45.64
C THR A 362 28.10 -26.93 46.88
N GLN A 363 27.54 -28.12 47.05
CA GLN A 363 26.83 -28.48 48.28
C GLN A 363 27.80 -28.51 49.45
N ALA A 364 29.02 -28.99 49.25
CA ALA A 364 30.06 -28.99 50.30
C ALA A 364 30.36 -27.58 50.82
N ALA A 365 30.38 -26.56 49.96
CA ALA A 365 30.60 -25.19 50.39
C ALA A 365 29.38 -24.64 51.17
N ILE A 366 28.15 -24.98 50.74
CA ILE A 366 26.93 -24.60 51.45
C ILE A 366 26.87 -25.25 52.81
N ASP A 367 27.20 -26.55 52.92
CA ASP A 367 27.23 -27.29 54.18
C ASP A 367 28.29 -26.72 55.12
N LEU A 368 29.46 -26.34 54.61
CA LEU A 368 30.50 -25.65 55.37
C LEU A 368 30.00 -24.28 55.88
N ALA A 369 29.32 -23.49 55.03
CA ALA A 369 28.74 -22.21 55.44
C ALA A 369 27.69 -22.39 56.54
N GLN A 370 26.85 -23.42 56.43
CA GLN A 370 25.84 -23.74 57.43
C GLN A 370 26.50 -24.19 58.75
N LEU A 371 27.49 -25.06 58.67
CA LEU A 371 28.27 -25.49 59.86
C LEU A 371 28.90 -24.30 60.60
N ARG A 372 29.43 -23.33 59.83
CA ARG A 372 29.97 -22.09 60.40
C ARG A 372 28.90 -21.22 61.02
N ALA A 373 27.74 -21.05 60.33
CA ALA A 373 26.61 -20.35 60.89
C ALA A 373 26.13 -20.91 62.19
N ASP A 374 25.96 -22.24 62.29
CA ASP A 374 25.58 -22.95 63.51
C ASP A 374 26.60 -22.76 64.66
N GLN A 375 27.90 -22.73 64.33
CA GLN A 375 28.97 -22.49 65.30
C GLN A 375 28.96 -21.05 65.84
N TYR A 376 28.63 -20.02 64.98
CA TYR A 376 28.50 -18.63 65.39
C TYR A 376 27.29 -18.44 66.29
N GLU A 377 26.18 -19.06 65.93
CA GLU A 377 24.94 -19.04 66.71
C GLU A 377 25.18 -19.67 68.11
N ALA A 378 25.83 -20.81 68.11
CA ALA A 378 26.16 -21.53 69.38
C ALA A 378 27.13 -20.73 70.28
N ARG A 379 28.08 -20.00 69.66
CA ARG A 379 28.98 -19.11 70.41
C ARG A 379 28.24 -17.91 70.98
N GLY A 380 27.27 -17.36 70.25
CA GLY A 380 26.38 -16.27 70.69
C GLY A 380 27.04 -14.93 70.94
N THR A 381 28.27 -14.72 70.44
CA THR A 381 29.04 -13.47 70.62
C THR A 381 29.31 -12.79 69.29
N ASN A 382 29.52 -11.46 69.36
CA ASN A 382 29.65 -10.64 68.15
C ASN A 382 30.99 -10.95 67.44
N PRO A 383 30.95 -11.34 66.15
CA PRO A 383 32.16 -11.64 65.37
C PRO A 383 33.13 -10.47 65.23
N LEU A 384 32.64 -9.20 65.28
CA LEU A 384 33.52 -8.02 65.22
C LEU A 384 34.44 -7.89 66.43
N THR A 385 34.01 -8.38 67.56
CA THR A 385 34.81 -8.36 68.79
C THR A 385 35.60 -9.65 69.04
N ASP A 386 34.97 -10.78 68.73
CA ASP A 386 35.55 -12.12 69.11
C ASP A 386 36.14 -12.83 67.89
N GLY A 387 36.14 -12.22 66.73
CA GLY A 387 36.78 -12.73 65.52
C GLY A 387 36.15 -13.98 64.93
N HIS A 388 36.83 -14.54 63.93
CA HIS A 388 36.45 -15.77 63.23
C HIS A 388 36.58 -17.01 64.08
N ILE A 389 35.70 -17.99 63.91
CA ILE A 389 35.75 -19.29 64.59
C ILE A 389 36.79 -20.22 63.94
N GLY A 390 36.93 -20.16 62.63
CA GLY A 390 37.81 -21.05 61.88
C GLY A 390 39.06 -20.35 61.34
N ALA A 391 39.95 -21.14 60.74
CA ALA A 391 41.22 -20.67 60.21
C ALA A 391 41.04 -19.95 58.82
N GLY A 392 40.13 -18.97 58.72
CA GLY A 392 40.15 -18.00 57.63
C GLY A 392 39.66 -18.45 56.29
N ALA A 393 38.76 -19.43 56.14
CA ALA A 393 38.14 -19.81 54.87
C ALA A 393 36.69 -19.27 54.71
N GLU A 394 36.44 -18.09 55.23
CA GLU A 394 35.10 -17.48 55.23
C GLU A 394 35.14 -15.95 55.21
N ASN A 395 34.10 -15.36 54.70
CA ASN A 395 33.74 -13.94 54.89
C ASN A 395 32.47 -13.85 55.75
N LEU A 396 32.42 -12.90 56.66
CA LEU A 396 31.30 -12.63 57.54
C LEU A 396 30.80 -11.20 57.30
N ILE A 397 29.53 -11.07 57.01
CA ILE A 397 28.94 -9.80 56.71
C ILE A 397 27.66 -9.62 57.55
N ARG A 398 27.58 -8.54 58.30
CA ARG A 398 26.39 -8.20 59.05
C ARG A 398 25.24 -7.79 58.15
N LEU A 399 24.10 -8.43 58.28
CA LEU A 399 22.88 -8.13 57.51
C LEU A 399 21.88 -7.28 58.29
N GLY A 400 22.00 -7.21 59.62
CA GLY A 400 21.09 -6.48 60.47
C GLY A 400 19.92 -7.32 61.02
N SER A 401 18.70 -6.77 61.05
CA SER A 401 17.55 -7.42 61.69
C SER A 401 16.71 -8.23 60.71
N LYS A 402 15.91 -9.19 61.23
CA LYS A 402 14.97 -10.02 60.47
C LYS A 402 14.00 -9.23 59.61
N SER A 403 13.62 -8.03 60.04
CA SER A 403 12.63 -7.18 59.34
C SER A 403 13.09 -6.67 57.95
N THR A 404 14.41 -6.74 57.69
CA THR A 404 14.99 -6.27 56.42
C THR A 404 15.05 -7.31 55.33
N ILE A 405 14.84 -8.60 55.68
CA ILE A 405 14.90 -9.71 54.74
C ILE A 405 13.65 -10.60 54.90
N GLN A 406 12.63 -10.34 54.12
CA GLN A 406 11.34 -11.03 54.18
C GLN A 406 11.03 -11.84 52.94
N THR A 407 11.63 -11.47 51.80
CA THR A 407 11.44 -12.13 50.52
C THR A 407 12.77 -12.61 49.93
N GLU A 408 12.69 -13.50 48.94
CA GLU A 408 13.90 -13.89 48.20
C GLU A 408 14.57 -12.70 47.52
N GLU A 409 13.81 -11.71 47.06
CA GLU A 409 14.41 -10.49 46.54
C GLU A 409 15.24 -9.75 47.60
N ASP A 410 14.71 -9.64 48.81
CA ASP A 410 15.45 -8.99 49.90
C ASP A 410 16.72 -9.75 50.22
N LEU A 411 16.67 -11.09 50.30
CA LEU A 411 17.81 -11.96 50.53
C LEU A 411 18.86 -11.77 49.43
N LYS A 412 18.47 -11.84 48.20
CA LYS A 412 19.36 -11.69 47.03
C LYS A 412 20.00 -10.31 46.95
N ARG A 413 19.28 -9.27 47.26
CA ARG A 413 19.81 -7.91 47.36
C ARG A 413 20.80 -7.78 48.51
N ALA A 414 20.53 -8.38 49.67
CA ALA A 414 21.46 -8.40 50.80
C ALA A 414 22.75 -9.14 50.42
N VAL A 415 22.66 -10.26 49.74
CA VAL A 415 23.84 -11.03 49.25
C VAL A 415 24.64 -10.24 48.22
N TYR A 416 23.96 -9.55 47.27
CA TYR A 416 24.61 -8.66 46.31
C TYR A 416 25.34 -7.52 47.02
N ASN A 417 24.68 -6.82 47.95
CA ASN A 417 25.28 -5.73 48.70
C ASN A 417 26.46 -6.22 49.54
N ALA A 418 26.38 -7.44 50.12
CA ALA A 418 27.47 -8.07 50.84
C ALA A 418 28.67 -8.36 49.93
N LEU A 419 28.46 -8.84 48.71
CA LEU A 419 29.53 -9.05 47.73
C LEU A 419 30.23 -7.70 47.40
N LEU A 420 29.44 -6.66 47.10
CA LEU A 420 30.00 -5.35 46.80
C LEU A 420 30.74 -4.74 48.00
N GLY A 421 30.16 -4.82 49.19
CA GLY A 421 30.79 -4.35 50.44
C GLY A 421 32.11 -5.01 50.76
N THR A 422 32.15 -6.35 50.71
CA THR A 422 33.36 -7.13 50.93
C THR A 422 34.43 -7.05 49.85
N SER A 423 34.06 -6.57 48.68
CA SER A 423 34.97 -6.43 47.53
C SER A 423 35.48 -5.01 47.36
N PHE A 424 34.63 -4.00 47.57
CA PHE A 424 34.91 -2.60 47.15
C PHE A 424 34.77 -1.57 48.28
N ALA A 425 34.25 -1.96 49.47
CA ALA A 425 34.18 -1.09 50.66
C ALA A 425 34.82 -1.74 51.85
N ASP A 426 35.91 -2.49 51.64
CA ASP A 426 36.52 -3.37 52.62
C ASP A 426 37.73 -2.76 53.38
N ALA A 427 37.95 -1.46 53.28
CA ALA A 427 38.99 -0.74 53.96
C ALA A 427 38.96 -0.94 55.51
N PRO A 428 37.78 -0.95 56.17
CA PRO A 428 37.71 -1.24 57.62
C PRO A 428 38.27 -2.58 58.03
N SER A 429 38.25 -3.58 57.15
CA SER A 429 38.81 -4.93 57.36
C SER A 429 40.20 -5.06 56.74
N ASN A 430 40.85 -3.96 56.45
CA ASN A 430 42.16 -3.92 55.79
C ASN A 430 42.20 -4.80 54.52
N TRP A 431 41.09 -4.76 53.73
CA TRP A 431 40.92 -5.53 52.50
C TRP A 431 41.03 -7.06 52.67
N GLY A 432 40.77 -7.57 53.90
CA GLY A 432 40.82 -8.98 54.21
C GLY A 432 39.73 -9.79 53.48
N HIS A 433 38.52 -9.27 53.44
CA HIS A 433 37.42 -9.93 52.74
C HIS A 433 37.61 -9.91 51.21
N LEU A 434 38.16 -8.84 50.66
CA LEU A 434 38.53 -8.81 49.23
C LEU A 434 39.57 -9.88 48.90
N ARG A 435 40.62 -10.04 49.74
CA ARG A 435 41.63 -11.10 49.55
C ARG A 435 41.00 -12.48 49.62
N ALA A 436 40.06 -12.71 50.53
CA ALA A 436 39.30 -13.95 50.61
C ALA A 436 38.46 -14.20 49.35
N ASN A 437 37.70 -13.20 48.90
CA ASN A 437 36.94 -13.25 47.67
C ASN A 437 37.81 -13.63 46.46
N LEU A 438 39.00 -13.08 46.37
CA LEU A 438 39.88 -13.30 45.21
C LEU A 438 40.58 -14.68 45.25
N ASN A 439 41.01 -15.17 46.44
CA ASN A 439 42.06 -16.18 46.49
C ASN A 439 41.81 -17.38 47.40
N PHE A 440 40.75 -17.46 48.20
CA PHE A 440 40.67 -18.52 49.23
C PHE A 440 40.40 -19.91 48.65
N ALA A 441 39.37 -20.07 47.85
CA ALA A 441 39.07 -21.33 47.16
C ALA A 441 38.13 -21.11 45.99
N ASN A 442 37.93 -22.14 45.19
CA ASN A 442 37.10 -22.05 43.97
C ASN A 442 35.60 -22.13 44.26
N ASN A 443 35.19 -22.91 45.25
CA ASN A 443 33.81 -23.23 45.52
C ASN A 443 33.28 -22.40 46.69
N ILE A 444 32.11 -21.83 46.51
CA ILE A 444 31.48 -20.86 47.40
C ILE A 444 30.12 -21.38 47.84
N GLY A 445 29.82 -21.24 49.11
CA GLY A 445 28.50 -21.47 49.68
C GLY A 445 28.14 -20.40 50.69
N ILE A 446 26.86 -20.18 50.86
CA ILE A 446 26.30 -19.15 51.73
C ILE A 446 25.34 -19.77 52.74
N ALA A 447 25.42 -19.30 53.98
CA ALA A 447 24.44 -19.53 55.03
C ALA A 447 24.23 -18.24 55.84
N ILE A 448 23.21 -18.21 56.69
CA ILE A 448 22.94 -17.10 57.60
C ILE A 448 22.97 -17.58 59.02
N ALA A 449 23.72 -16.85 59.89
CA ALA A 449 23.75 -17.06 61.31
C ALA A 449 22.89 -16.01 62.03
N ASN A 450 22.05 -16.46 62.97
CA ASN A 450 21.29 -15.60 63.88
C ASN A 450 22.04 -15.49 65.22
N ILE A 451 22.76 -14.42 65.41
CA ILE A 451 23.49 -14.21 66.66
C ILE A 451 22.68 -13.25 67.55
N ASN A 452 21.80 -13.83 68.39
CA ASN A 452 20.95 -13.09 69.33
C ASN A 452 20.06 -12.00 68.65
N GLY A 453 19.53 -12.32 67.48
CA GLY A 453 18.65 -11.41 66.69
C GLY A 453 19.40 -10.49 65.75
N ASP A 454 20.72 -10.58 65.69
CA ASP A 454 21.57 -9.92 64.71
C ASP A 454 22.02 -10.95 63.64
N TYR A 455 21.64 -10.72 62.38
CA TYR A 455 21.84 -11.69 61.30
C TYR A 455 23.12 -11.42 60.55
N TRP A 456 23.85 -12.49 60.30
CA TRP A 456 25.16 -12.48 59.63
C TRP A 456 25.17 -13.40 58.44
N LEU A 457 25.63 -12.91 57.28
CA LEU A 457 25.91 -13.74 56.13
C LEU A 457 27.26 -14.41 56.32
N VAL A 458 27.28 -15.72 56.22
CA VAL A 458 28.48 -16.54 56.20
C VAL A 458 28.74 -16.98 54.79
N VAL A 459 29.84 -16.53 54.19
CA VAL A 459 30.33 -16.95 52.88
C VAL A 459 31.53 -17.88 53.10
N ALA A 460 31.35 -19.17 52.86
CA ALA A 460 32.39 -20.17 53.02
C ALA A 460 33.06 -20.49 51.67
N PHE A 461 34.37 -20.72 51.76
CA PHE A 461 35.20 -21.06 50.60
C PHE A 461 35.84 -22.44 50.82
N THR A 462 35.73 -23.33 49.82
CA THR A 462 36.33 -24.66 49.82
C THR A 462 36.69 -25.10 48.43
N ASN A 463 37.55 -26.08 48.27
CA ASN A 463 37.79 -26.75 47.00
C ASN A 463 37.00 -28.07 46.88
N ASP A 464 36.20 -28.40 47.88
CA ASP A 464 35.46 -29.64 47.95
C ASP A 464 34.10 -29.56 47.23
N GLY A 465 33.64 -30.70 46.76
CA GLY A 465 32.32 -30.87 46.15
C GLY A 465 32.29 -30.70 44.64
N THR A 466 31.22 -31.16 44.07
CA THR A 466 30.95 -31.02 42.61
C THR A 466 30.17 -29.74 42.36
N PRO A 467 30.55 -28.95 41.34
CA PRO A 467 29.79 -27.74 40.96
C PRO A 467 28.34 -28.03 40.71
N ILE A 468 27.47 -27.22 41.30
CA ILE A 468 26.01 -27.22 41.03
C ILE A 468 25.77 -26.36 39.79
N THR A 469 25.26 -27.00 38.76
CA THR A 469 24.90 -26.29 37.51
C THR A 469 23.77 -25.30 37.80
N ASN A 470 23.96 -24.06 37.39
CA ASN A 470 22.89 -23.06 37.40
C ASN A 470 22.05 -23.19 36.13
N PRO A 471 20.83 -23.75 36.18
CA PRO A 471 19.98 -23.85 34.97
C PRO A 471 19.51 -22.47 34.47
N ASN A 472 19.63 -21.47 35.33
CA ASN A 472 19.24 -20.07 35.03
C ASN A 472 20.50 -19.18 34.92
N ASP A 473 21.60 -19.74 34.42
CA ASP A 473 22.77 -18.93 34.13
C ASP A 473 22.46 -17.86 33.06
N PRO A 474 22.60 -16.56 33.35
CA PRO A 474 22.23 -15.48 32.45
C PRO A 474 22.91 -15.56 31.09
N ALA A 475 24.19 -15.95 31.04
CA ALA A 475 24.92 -16.05 29.77
C ALA A 475 24.37 -17.17 28.88
N THR A 476 24.06 -18.33 29.50
CA THR A 476 23.43 -19.46 28.81
C THR A 476 22.03 -19.10 28.29
N LEU A 477 21.22 -18.43 29.10
CA LEU A 477 19.89 -17.99 28.72
C LEU A 477 19.95 -16.92 27.62
N GLN A 478 20.91 -16.01 27.69
CA GLN A 478 21.14 -15.02 26.62
C GLN A 478 21.57 -15.70 25.32
N ALA A 479 22.44 -16.71 25.38
CA ALA A 479 22.81 -17.49 24.20
C ALA A 479 21.61 -18.24 23.61
N THR A 480 20.76 -18.82 24.47
CA THR A 480 19.51 -19.48 24.05
C THR A 480 18.56 -18.49 23.37
N LEU A 481 18.38 -17.29 23.91
CA LEU A 481 17.57 -16.24 23.31
C LEU A 481 18.13 -15.82 21.94
N THR A 482 19.45 -15.64 21.86
CA THR A 482 20.10 -15.28 20.59
C THR A 482 19.91 -16.36 19.52
N GLN A 483 20.03 -17.64 19.90
CA GLN A 483 19.76 -18.76 19.00
C GLN A 483 18.29 -18.80 18.57
N ALA A 484 17.36 -18.60 19.51
CA ALA A 484 15.94 -18.56 19.21
C ALA A 484 15.58 -17.40 18.25
N GLN A 485 16.17 -16.22 18.46
CA GLN A 485 16.00 -15.06 17.58
C GLN A 485 16.56 -15.31 16.18
N ALA A 486 17.73 -15.97 16.09
CA ALA A 486 18.28 -16.36 14.79
C ALA A 486 17.39 -17.38 14.06
N ALA A 487 16.85 -18.36 14.80
CA ALA A 487 15.89 -19.32 14.27
C ALA A 487 14.60 -18.66 13.83
N LEU A 488 14.10 -17.66 14.59
CA LEU A 488 12.92 -16.87 14.22
C LEU A 488 13.15 -16.11 12.92
N THR A 489 14.31 -15.46 12.78
CA THR A 489 14.65 -14.74 11.54
C THR A 489 14.68 -15.68 10.33
N ALA A 490 15.26 -16.88 10.48
CA ALA A 490 15.27 -17.87 9.40
C ALA A 490 13.87 -18.38 9.08
N ALA A 491 13.03 -18.64 10.10
CA ALA A 491 11.66 -19.07 9.93
C ALA A 491 10.78 -17.97 9.28
N GLN A 492 11.02 -16.71 9.64
CA GLN A 492 10.33 -15.58 9.01
C GLN A 492 10.67 -15.50 7.52
N THR A 493 11.95 -15.59 7.17
CA THR A 493 12.39 -15.61 5.77
C THR A 493 11.76 -16.77 5.00
N ALA A 494 11.77 -17.97 5.57
CA ALA A 494 11.15 -19.14 4.93
C ALA A 494 9.63 -18.98 4.75
N SER A 495 8.95 -18.39 5.74
CA SER A 495 7.52 -18.10 5.67
C SER A 495 7.22 -17.05 4.58
N ASP A 496 8.02 -16.00 4.49
CA ASP A 496 7.84 -14.94 3.49
C ASP A 496 8.10 -15.48 2.07
N ASP A 497 9.11 -16.32 1.88
CA ASP A 497 9.38 -17.00 0.61
C ASP A 497 8.23 -17.95 0.22
N ALA A 498 7.70 -18.71 1.18
CA ALA A 498 6.57 -19.60 0.94
C ALA A 498 5.29 -18.84 0.59
N LYS A 499 5.05 -17.69 1.22
CA LYS A 499 3.94 -16.79 0.89
C LYS A 499 4.08 -16.23 -0.53
N ALA A 500 5.28 -15.81 -0.92
CA ALA A 500 5.54 -15.33 -2.27
C ALA A 500 5.30 -16.42 -3.32
N LYS A 501 5.74 -17.64 -3.06
CA LYS A 501 5.46 -18.81 -3.93
C LYS A 501 3.97 -19.10 -4.02
N LEU A 502 3.25 -19.05 -2.91
CA LEU A 502 1.81 -19.29 -2.87
C LEU A 502 1.05 -18.26 -3.69
N THR A 503 1.39 -16.98 -3.53
CA THR A 503 0.82 -15.89 -4.31
C THR A 503 1.06 -16.09 -5.82
N GLN A 504 2.29 -16.42 -6.21
CA GLN A 504 2.64 -16.66 -7.60
C GLN A 504 1.90 -17.88 -8.15
N ALA A 505 1.87 -18.98 -7.41
CA ALA A 505 1.18 -20.21 -7.83
C ALA A 505 -0.33 -19.99 -7.99
N SER A 506 -0.95 -19.21 -7.12
CA SER A 506 -2.37 -18.82 -7.21
C SER A 506 -2.65 -18.02 -8.49
N SER A 507 -1.80 -17.03 -8.78
CA SER A 507 -1.91 -16.22 -9.99
C SER A 507 -1.67 -17.05 -11.26
N ASP A 508 -0.67 -17.92 -11.26
CA ASP A 508 -0.36 -18.81 -12.39
C ASP A 508 -1.52 -19.77 -12.69
N TYR A 509 -2.15 -20.30 -11.66
CA TYR A 509 -3.33 -21.14 -11.79
C TYR A 509 -4.51 -20.40 -12.42
N ALA A 510 -4.83 -19.21 -11.95
CA ALA A 510 -5.90 -18.38 -12.52
C ALA A 510 -5.63 -18.04 -13.99
N THR A 511 -4.37 -17.71 -14.33
CA THR A 511 -3.95 -17.46 -15.71
C THR A 511 -4.07 -18.72 -16.59
N ALA A 512 -3.67 -19.86 -16.08
CA ALA A 512 -3.80 -21.13 -16.82
C ALA A 512 -5.27 -21.48 -17.11
N LEU A 513 -6.17 -21.26 -16.15
CA LEU A 513 -7.62 -21.42 -16.33
C LEU A 513 -8.17 -20.52 -17.42
N GLU A 514 -7.77 -19.25 -17.43
CA GLU A 514 -8.19 -18.28 -18.45
C GLU A 514 -7.77 -18.73 -19.85
N LEU A 515 -6.50 -19.15 -20.01
CA LEU A 515 -5.97 -19.61 -21.29
C LEU A 515 -6.67 -20.90 -21.76
N LYS A 516 -6.95 -21.85 -20.84
CA LYS A 516 -7.74 -23.03 -21.15
C LYS A 516 -9.15 -22.67 -21.62
N THR A 517 -9.81 -21.74 -20.92
CA THR A 517 -11.16 -21.27 -21.30
C THR A 517 -11.17 -20.67 -22.70
N GLN A 518 -10.14 -19.87 -23.05
CA GLN A 518 -10.00 -19.31 -24.39
C GLN A 518 -9.82 -20.41 -25.45
N ALA A 519 -9.00 -21.42 -25.17
CA ALA A 519 -8.79 -22.56 -26.06
C ALA A 519 -10.09 -23.37 -26.26
N GLU A 520 -10.87 -23.60 -25.21
CA GLU A 520 -12.15 -24.26 -25.25
C GLU A 520 -13.20 -23.48 -26.04
N LYS A 521 -13.22 -22.15 -25.94
CA LYS A 521 -14.05 -21.27 -26.77
C LYS A 521 -13.69 -21.42 -28.26
N THR A 522 -12.40 -21.46 -28.58
CA THR A 522 -11.92 -21.68 -29.94
C THR A 522 -12.37 -23.05 -30.47
N LEU A 523 -12.29 -24.08 -29.65
CA LEU A 523 -12.79 -25.42 -29.99
C LEU A 523 -14.31 -25.41 -30.21
N ALA A 524 -15.05 -24.73 -29.32
CA ALA A 524 -16.49 -24.62 -29.44
C ALA A 524 -16.90 -23.93 -30.75
N ASP A 525 -16.21 -22.82 -31.10
CA ASP A 525 -16.44 -22.10 -32.36
C ASP A 525 -16.15 -22.98 -33.58
N ALA A 526 -15.04 -23.70 -33.56
CA ALA A 526 -14.70 -24.65 -34.65
C ALA A 526 -15.74 -25.74 -34.78
N THR A 527 -16.19 -26.31 -33.66
CA THR A 527 -17.20 -27.38 -33.62
C THR A 527 -18.58 -26.89 -34.05
N ALA A 528 -18.90 -25.62 -33.77
CA ALA A 528 -20.16 -25.00 -34.16
C ALA A 528 -20.30 -24.80 -35.68
N THR A 529 -19.21 -24.88 -36.45
CA THR A 529 -19.26 -24.81 -37.92
C THR A 529 -20.02 -26.00 -38.45
N PRO A 530 -21.12 -25.79 -39.21
CA PRO A 530 -21.95 -26.88 -39.70
C PRO A 530 -21.19 -27.81 -40.68
N LEU A 531 -21.51 -29.10 -40.63
CA LEU A 531 -21.07 -30.04 -41.64
C LEU A 531 -21.84 -29.83 -42.93
N GLN A 532 -21.13 -29.84 -44.06
CA GLN A 532 -21.70 -29.55 -45.37
C GLN A 532 -21.82 -30.78 -46.27
N THR A 533 -21.00 -31.80 -46.06
CA THR A 533 -20.91 -32.97 -46.91
C THR A 533 -22.24 -33.72 -47.01
N GLN A 534 -22.93 -33.95 -45.88
CA GLN A 534 -24.20 -34.68 -45.85
C GLN A 534 -25.29 -33.95 -46.64
N VAL A 535 -25.39 -32.62 -46.48
CA VAL A 535 -26.36 -31.81 -47.22
C VAL A 535 -26.04 -31.84 -48.72
N ALA A 536 -24.78 -31.69 -49.09
CA ALA A 536 -24.35 -31.70 -50.47
C ALA A 536 -24.54 -33.09 -51.13
N GLU A 537 -24.27 -34.19 -50.39
CA GLU A 537 -24.53 -35.56 -50.81
C GLU A 537 -26.01 -35.77 -51.05
N ASN A 538 -26.85 -35.31 -50.12
CA ASN A 538 -28.31 -35.37 -50.30
C ASN A 538 -28.78 -34.59 -51.54
N ASN A 539 -28.26 -33.39 -51.73
CA ASN A 539 -28.57 -32.59 -52.91
C ASN A 539 -28.17 -33.26 -54.23
N LEU A 540 -26.99 -33.96 -54.24
CA LEU A 540 -26.55 -34.73 -55.38
C LEU A 540 -27.50 -35.94 -55.63
N ARG A 541 -27.89 -36.66 -54.56
CA ARG A 541 -28.86 -37.72 -54.63
C ARG A 541 -30.18 -37.28 -55.20
N LEU A 542 -30.71 -36.12 -54.72
CA LEU A 542 -31.96 -35.53 -55.20
C LEU A 542 -31.86 -35.10 -56.68
N ALA A 543 -30.74 -34.47 -57.07
CA ALA A 543 -30.47 -34.14 -58.46
C ALA A 543 -30.46 -35.35 -59.37
N THR A 544 -29.83 -36.44 -58.90
CA THR A 544 -29.81 -37.74 -59.64
C THR A 544 -31.20 -38.31 -59.79
N ILE A 545 -32.02 -38.28 -58.73
CA ILE A 545 -33.45 -38.72 -58.81
C ILE A 545 -34.25 -37.86 -59.78
N ALA A 546 -34.02 -36.51 -59.73
CA ALA A 546 -34.66 -35.58 -60.65
C ALA A 546 -34.31 -35.90 -62.14
N LEU A 547 -33.05 -36.26 -62.39
CA LEU A 547 -32.62 -36.70 -63.71
C LEU A 547 -33.37 -37.97 -64.16
N GLN A 548 -33.44 -38.97 -63.25
CA GLN A 548 -34.19 -40.23 -63.57
C GLN A 548 -35.66 -39.93 -63.84
N ASN A 549 -36.28 -39.03 -63.06
CA ASN A 549 -37.67 -38.63 -63.27
C ASN A 549 -37.86 -37.92 -64.61
N ALA A 550 -36.91 -37.03 -64.99
CA ALA A 550 -36.94 -36.32 -66.27
C ALA A 550 -36.80 -37.31 -67.47
N GLU A 551 -35.91 -38.29 -67.36
CA GLU A 551 -35.72 -39.32 -68.34
C GLU A 551 -37.00 -40.15 -68.50
N THR A 552 -37.64 -40.54 -67.40
CA THR A 552 -38.93 -41.28 -67.42
C THR A 552 -40.02 -40.46 -68.09
N ARG A 553 -40.09 -39.17 -67.73
CA ARG A 553 -41.05 -38.22 -68.32
C ARG A 553 -40.84 -38.08 -69.81
N LYS A 554 -39.56 -37.98 -70.26
CA LYS A 554 -39.23 -37.90 -71.68
C LYS A 554 -39.72 -39.19 -72.41
N ALA A 555 -39.50 -40.35 -71.78
CA ALA A 555 -39.98 -41.64 -72.39
C ALA A 555 -41.50 -41.69 -72.48
N ASP A 556 -42.21 -41.25 -71.46
CA ASP A 556 -43.68 -41.14 -71.45
C ASP A 556 -44.20 -40.18 -72.50
N ALA A 557 -43.55 -39.02 -72.66
CA ALA A 557 -43.88 -37.98 -73.67
C ALA A 557 -43.67 -38.58 -75.11
N GLN A 558 -42.63 -39.38 -75.33
CA GLN A 558 -42.40 -40.09 -76.57
C GLN A 558 -43.54 -41.09 -76.88
N LYS A 559 -43.89 -41.83 -75.85
CA LYS A 559 -45.05 -42.77 -76.00
C LYS A 559 -46.35 -42.04 -76.38
N ALA A 560 -46.59 -40.88 -75.77
CA ALA A 560 -47.75 -40.06 -76.11
C ALA A 560 -47.73 -39.58 -77.56
N VAL A 561 -46.59 -39.18 -78.10
CA VAL A 561 -46.42 -38.83 -79.54
C VAL A 561 -46.69 -40.05 -80.41
N ASP A 562 -46.10 -41.19 -80.08
CA ASP A 562 -46.23 -42.45 -80.81
C ASP A 562 -47.69 -42.91 -80.87
N ASN A 563 -48.46 -42.66 -79.82
CA ASN A 563 -49.86 -43.05 -79.74
C ASN A 563 -50.79 -42.38 -80.81
N PHE A 564 -50.42 -41.29 -81.39
CA PHE A 564 -51.16 -40.62 -82.44
C PHE A 564 -51.29 -41.47 -83.72
N SER A 565 -50.35 -42.37 -83.96
CA SER A 565 -50.39 -43.31 -85.12
C SER A 565 -51.04 -44.63 -84.81
N ALA A 566 -51.50 -44.93 -83.59
CA ALA A 566 -52.12 -46.18 -83.14
C ALA A 566 -53.58 -46.32 -83.66
N ASN A 567 -54.14 -47.55 -83.60
CA ASN A 567 -55.56 -47.79 -83.97
C ASN A 567 -56.55 -47.29 -82.87
N LEU A 568 -57.85 -47.26 -83.14
CA LEU A 568 -58.88 -46.71 -82.23
C LEU A 568 -59.00 -47.52 -80.94
N ALA A 569 -58.85 -48.86 -80.93
CA ALA A 569 -58.91 -49.65 -79.73
C ALA A 569 -57.70 -49.40 -78.82
N GLU A 570 -56.53 -49.32 -79.42
CA GLU A 570 -55.28 -48.97 -78.72
C GLU A 570 -55.31 -47.52 -78.12
N LYS A 571 -55.87 -46.56 -78.86
CA LYS A 571 -56.05 -45.20 -78.40
C LYS A 571 -57.02 -45.11 -77.21
N LYS A 572 -58.15 -45.90 -77.23
CA LYS A 572 -59.06 -45.95 -76.06
C LYS A 572 -58.39 -46.61 -74.86
N ALA A 573 -57.63 -47.65 -75.00
CA ALA A 573 -56.92 -48.31 -73.94
C ALA A 573 -55.85 -47.42 -73.37
N ALA A 574 -55.17 -46.57 -74.21
CA ALA A 574 -54.18 -45.59 -73.75
C ALA A 574 -54.85 -44.49 -72.92
N LEU A 575 -56.05 -44.00 -73.28
CA LEU A 575 -56.79 -43.06 -72.50
C LEU A 575 -57.21 -43.59 -71.12
N ASP A 576 -57.72 -44.83 -71.06
CA ASP A 576 -58.12 -45.45 -69.81
C ASP A 576 -56.91 -45.70 -68.90
N THR A 577 -55.76 -46.08 -69.46
CA THR A 577 -54.49 -46.19 -68.73
C THR A 577 -54.05 -44.84 -68.23
N ALA A 578 -54.05 -43.79 -69.05
CA ALA A 578 -53.66 -42.45 -68.65
C ALA A 578 -54.52 -41.94 -67.49
N LYS A 579 -55.83 -42.17 -67.51
CA LYS A 579 -56.71 -41.79 -66.36
C LYS A 579 -56.38 -42.52 -65.07
N ALA A 580 -56.12 -43.84 -65.20
CA ALA A 580 -55.73 -44.66 -64.05
C ALA A 580 -54.38 -44.15 -63.46
N ASP A 581 -53.42 -43.88 -64.35
CA ASP A 581 -52.09 -43.35 -63.94
C ASP A 581 -52.22 -41.97 -63.27
N LEU A 582 -53.09 -41.08 -63.76
CA LEU A 582 -53.35 -39.80 -63.13
C LEU A 582 -53.93 -39.94 -61.70
N ALA A 583 -54.92 -40.86 -61.55
CA ALA A 583 -55.49 -41.10 -60.22
C ALA A 583 -54.43 -41.62 -59.24
N THR A 584 -53.56 -42.54 -59.72
CA THR A 584 -52.44 -43.05 -58.94
C THR A 584 -51.46 -41.94 -58.60
N ALA A 585 -51.13 -41.07 -59.55
CA ALA A 585 -50.21 -39.90 -59.31
C ALA A 585 -50.78 -38.92 -58.27
N GLN A 586 -52.08 -38.61 -58.36
CA GLN A 586 -52.78 -37.76 -57.41
C GLN A 586 -52.74 -38.33 -55.97
N ALA A 587 -53.02 -39.67 -55.84
CA ALA A 587 -52.91 -40.34 -54.54
C ALA A 587 -51.46 -40.28 -53.98
N THR A 588 -50.46 -40.46 -54.83
CA THR A 588 -49.04 -40.37 -54.46
C THR A 588 -48.67 -38.96 -54.04
N ALA A 589 -49.11 -37.96 -54.76
CA ALA A 589 -48.84 -36.56 -54.40
C ALA A 589 -49.42 -36.19 -53.02
N THR A 590 -50.64 -36.66 -52.73
CA THR A 590 -51.22 -36.48 -51.38
C THR A 590 -50.40 -37.12 -50.29
N ALA A 591 -50.00 -38.39 -50.49
CA ALA A 591 -49.17 -39.12 -49.52
C ALA A 591 -47.78 -38.43 -49.30
N LYS A 592 -47.16 -37.89 -50.36
CA LYS A 592 -45.89 -37.19 -50.26
C LYS A 592 -46.04 -35.82 -49.57
N ALA A 593 -47.18 -35.15 -49.75
CA ALA A 593 -47.46 -33.96 -48.99
C ALA A 593 -47.58 -34.21 -47.47
N GLU A 594 -48.27 -35.30 -47.08
CA GLU A 594 -48.39 -35.69 -45.67
C GLU A 594 -47.02 -36.13 -45.08
N ALA A 595 -46.21 -36.83 -45.87
CA ALA A 595 -44.86 -37.20 -45.46
C ALA A 595 -43.96 -36.01 -45.24
N LEU A 596 -44.07 -34.96 -46.07
CA LEU A 596 -43.32 -33.69 -45.88
C LEU A 596 -43.70 -33.02 -44.57
N GLU A 597 -45.00 -32.90 -44.28
CA GLU A 597 -45.45 -32.27 -43.04
C GLU A 597 -44.94 -33.04 -41.78
N THR A 598 -44.95 -34.36 -41.88
CA THR A 598 -44.39 -35.23 -40.82
C THR A 598 -42.89 -34.96 -40.63
N ALA A 599 -42.12 -34.90 -41.71
CA ALA A 599 -40.69 -34.65 -41.69
C ALA A 599 -40.37 -33.22 -41.09
N LYS A 600 -41.13 -32.20 -41.52
CA LYS A 600 -40.99 -30.87 -40.96
C LYS A 600 -41.26 -30.81 -39.45
N ALA A 601 -42.32 -31.49 -39.01
CA ALA A 601 -42.64 -31.57 -37.57
C ALA A 601 -41.51 -32.22 -36.76
N ASN A 602 -40.92 -33.32 -37.33
CA ASN A 602 -39.77 -33.96 -36.68
C ASN A 602 -38.54 -33.03 -36.65
N LEU A 603 -38.23 -32.35 -37.73
CA LEU A 603 -37.12 -31.41 -37.79
C LEU A 603 -37.29 -30.32 -36.73
N ALA A 604 -38.48 -29.73 -36.66
CA ALA A 604 -38.75 -28.69 -35.65
C ALA A 604 -38.54 -29.20 -34.21
N LYS A 605 -38.95 -30.42 -33.93
CA LYS A 605 -38.71 -31.06 -32.63
C LYS A 605 -37.22 -31.26 -32.35
N GLN A 606 -36.44 -31.73 -33.32
CA GLN A 606 -35.01 -31.95 -33.13
C GLN A 606 -34.24 -30.64 -32.98
N GLN A 607 -34.61 -29.61 -33.74
CA GLN A 607 -34.07 -28.27 -33.60
C GLN A 607 -34.36 -27.70 -32.21
N GLY A 608 -35.60 -27.88 -31.68
CA GLY A 608 -35.95 -27.45 -30.33
C GLY A 608 -35.10 -28.13 -29.25
N THR A 609 -34.79 -29.45 -29.43
CA THR A 609 -33.89 -30.16 -28.54
C THR A 609 -32.46 -29.60 -28.61
N LEU A 610 -31.95 -29.32 -29.82
CA LEU A 610 -30.65 -28.74 -30.03
C LEU A 610 -30.54 -27.34 -29.40
N ASP A 611 -31.57 -26.50 -29.56
CA ASP A 611 -31.64 -25.18 -28.97
C ASP A 611 -31.59 -25.25 -27.44
N SER A 612 -32.27 -26.23 -26.83
CA SER A 612 -32.21 -26.47 -25.39
C SER A 612 -30.79 -26.83 -24.93
N LEU A 613 -30.15 -27.77 -25.62
CA LEU A 613 -28.76 -28.15 -25.30
C LEU A 613 -27.77 -27.01 -25.48
N ASN A 614 -27.95 -26.17 -26.49
CA ASN A 614 -27.11 -24.95 -26.65
C ASN A 614 -27.32 -23.96 -25.51
N LYS A 615 -28.56 -23.81 -25.01
CA LYS A 615 -28.81 -22.96 -23.82
C LYS A 615 -28.12 -23.53 -22.58
N ASP A 616 -28.15 -24.84 -22.40
CA ASP A 616 -27.46 -25.51 -21.30
C ASP A 616 -25.95 -25.29 -21.40
N LYS A 617 -25.40 -25.42 -22.61
CA LYS A 617 -24.00 -25.11 -22.91
C LYS A 617 -23.65 -23.68 -22.59
N ASP A 618 -24.48 -22.70 -23.02
CA ASP A 618 -24.26 -21.28 -22.75
C ASP A 618 -24.27 -20.99 -21.25
N ALA A 619 -25.16 -21.65 -20.49
CA ALA A 619 -25.19 -21.55 -19.03
C ALA A 619 -23.91 -22.10 -18.38
N LEU A 620 -23.42 -23.25 -18.86
CA LEU A 620 -22.17 -23.84 -18.39
C LEU A 620 -20.94 -22.95 -18.70
N LEU A 621 -20.90 -22.35 -19.90
CA LEU A 621 -19.85 -21.41 -20.28
C LEU A 621 -19.88 -20.14 -19.43
N ALA A 622 -21.07 -19.62 -19.13
CA ALA A 622 -21.22 -18.47 -18.24
C ALA A 622 -20.77 -18.79 -16.81
N GLU A 623 -21.11 -19.98 -16.31
CA GLU A 623 -20.63 -20.45 -15.00
C GLU A 623 -19.12 -20.64 -15.00
N LYS A 624 -18.55 -21.15 -16.07
CA LYS A 624 -17.10 -21.26 -16.22
C LYS A 624 -16.40 -19.90 -16.17
N ASP A 625 -16.91 -18.93 -16.90
CA ASP A 625 -16.39 -17.56 -16.86
C ASP A 625 -16.47 -16.97 -15.44
N ARG A 626 -17.57 -17.21 -14.72
CA ARG A 626 -17.74 -16.81 -13.33
C ARG A 626 -16.68 -17.46 -12.43
N LEU A 627 -16.45 -18.77 -12.58
CA LEU A 627 -15.47 -19.52 -11.80
C LEU A 627 -14.03 -19.04 -12.08
N VAL A 628 -13.71 -18.70 -13.33
CA VAL A 628 -12.40 -18.14 -13.71
C VAL A 628 -12.20 -16.76 -13.08
N GLU A 629 -13.21 -15.90 -13.12
CA GLU A 629 -13.13 -14.58 -12.47
C GLU A 629 -13.05 -14.71 -10.94
N GLU A 630 -13.76 -15.65 -10.35
CA GLU A 630 -13.63 -15.97 -8.93
C GLU A 630 -12.21 -16.44 -8.57
N ALA A 631 -11.60 -17.31 -9.38
CA ALA A 631 -10.22 -17.76 -9.18
C ALA A 631 -9.23 -16.60 -9.23
N LYS A 632 -9.42 -15.65 -10.16
CA LYS A 632 -8.61 -14.42 -10.23
C LYS A 632 -8.80 -13.54 -9.00
N ALA A 633 -10.05 -13.32 -8.60
CA ALA A 633 -10.36 -12.52 -7.40
C ALA A 633 -9.76 -13.13 -6.13
N LEU A 634 -9.83 -14.45 -5.98
CA LEU A 634 -9.22 -15.18 -4.86
C LEU A 634 -7.69 -15.06 -4.88
N ALA A 635 -7.06 -15.10 -6.07
CA ALA A 635 -5.61 -14.89 -6.21
C ALA A 635 -5.21 -13.46 -5.84
N GLU A 636 -5.96 -12.46 -6.28
CA GLU A 636 -5.73 -11.04 -5.94
C GLU A 636 -5.94 -10.77 -4.45
N GLU A 637 -6.98 -11.36 -3.85
CA GLU A 637 -7.25 -11.26 -2.42
C GLU A 637 -6.10 -11.89 -1.60
N LEU A 638 -5.64 -13.08 -2.01
CA LEU A 638 -4.51 -13.73 -1.36
C LEU A 638 -3.24 -12.89 -1.46
N ASP A 639 -2.93 -12.33 -2.64
CA ASP A 639 -1.80 -11.41 -2.83
C ASP A 639 -1.91 -10.19 -1.91
N SER A 640 -3.12 -9.62 -1.81
CA SER A 640 -3.40 -8.50 -0.92
C SER A 640 -3.12 -8.83 0.54
N TYR A 641 -3.56 -10.00 1.02
CA TYR A 641 -3.33 -10.44 2.39
C TYR A 641 -1.85 -10.76 2.66
N MET A 642 -1.20 -11.48 1.74
CA MET A 642 0.21 -11.88 1.91
C MET A 642 1.17 -10.71 1.88
N ASN A 643 0.87 -9.69 1.09
CA ASN A 643 1.69 -8.48 0.96
C ASN A 643 1.22 -7.33 1.87
N ALA A 644 0.19 -7.54 2.69
CA ALA A 644 -0.36 -6.48 3.54
C ALA A 644 0.68 -5.79 4.44
N PRO A 645 1.59 -6.50 5.13
CA PRO A 645 2.63 -5.86 5.94
C PRO A 645 3.59 -5.00 5.13
N ALA A 646 4.01 -5.48 3.95
CA ALA A 646 4.90 -4.74 3.07
C ALA A 646 4.21 -3.50 2.50
N ARG A 647 2.98 -3.64 2.04
CA ARG A 647 2.16 -2.51 1.54
C ARG A 647 1.92 -1.45 2.61
N LEU A 648 1.68 -1.87 3.86
CA LEU A 648 1.54 -0.94 4.98
C LEU A 648 2.85 -0.21 5.26
N ALA A 649 3.98 -0.93 5.29
CA ALA A 649 5.29 -0.32 5.51
C ALA A 649 5.63 0.68 4.39
N ASP A 650 5.37 0.35 3.14
CA ASP A 650 5.58 1.22 1.98
C ASP A 650 4.68 2.46 2.05
N ALA A 651 3.41 2.30 2.41
CA ALA A 651 2.48 3.42 2.59
C ALA A 651 2.92 4.35 3.72
N GLN A 652 3.37 3.81 4.85
CA GLN A 652 3.89 4.58 5.98
C GLN A 652 5.19 5.32 5.61
N ALA A 653 6.10 4.67 4.86
CA ALA A 653 7.30 5.30 4.36
C ALA A 653 6.99 6.46 3.41
N THR A 654 6.04 6.26 2.49
CA THR A 654 5.56 7.29 1.58
C THR A 654 4.92 8.46 2.33
N LEU A 655 4.10 8.18 3.35
CA LEU A 655 3.52 9.24 4.19
C LEU A 655 4.60 10.05 4.89
N THR A 656 5.62 9.40 5.44
CA THR A 656 6.75 10.07 6.10
C THR A 656 7.50 10.98 5.12
N GLU A 657 7.75 10.49 3.90
CA GLU A 657 8.38 11.30 2.83
C GLU A 657 7.53 12.51 2.46
N LYS A 658 6.21 12.32 2.29
CA LYS A 658 5.31 13.42 1.95
C LYS A 658 5.16 14.44 3.09
N GLN A 659 5.16 14.00 4.33
CA GLN A 659 5.18 14.88 5.51
C GLN A 659 6.47 15.70 5.57
N ALA A 660 7.62 15.10 5.26
CA ALA A 660 8.88 15.82 5.17
C ALA A 660 8.87 16.87 4.04
N ALA A 661 8.33 16.51 2.88
CA ALA A 661 8.16 17.42 1.74
C ALA A 661 7.21 18.58 2.08
N LEU A 662 6.13 18.33 2.82
CA LEU A 662 5.22 19.38 3.31
C LEU A 662 5.94 20.33 4.26
N THR A 663 6.72 19.79 5.20
CA THR A 663 7.50 20.61 6.14
C THR A 663 8.50 21.50 5.40
N GLU A 664 9.17 20.95 4.37
CA GLU A 664 10.08 21.74 3.54
C GLU A 664 9.34 22.83 2.75
N ALA A 665 8.20 22.51 2.16
CA ALA A 665 7.36 23.46 1.44
C ALA A 665 6.87 24.60 2.37
N GLN A 666 6.44 24.26 3.58
CA GLN A 666 6.02 25.21 4.60
C GLN A 666 7.17 26.14 5.02
N ALA A 667 8.39 25.61 5.19
CA ALA A 667 9.58 26.40 5.49
C ALA A 667 9.91 27.37 4.35
N LYS A 668 9.83 26.92 3.09
CA LYS A 668 10.02 27.77 1.90
C LYS A 668 8.96 28.86 1.81
N ALA A 669 7.69 28.52 2.09
CA ALA A 669 6.60 29.47 2.09
C ALA A 669 6.77 30.53 3.18
N ALA A 670 7.18 30.14 4.40
CA ALA A 670 7.50 31.08 5.47
C ALA A 670 8.65 32.02 5.08
N THR A 671 9.72 31.49 4.50
CA THR A 671 10.85 32.31 4.01
C THR A 671 10.42 33.27 2.90
N ALA A 672 9.59 32.83 1.96
CA ALA A 672 9.08 33.68 0.90
C ALA A 672 8.14 34.76 1.45
N GLN A 673 7.33 34.43 2.45
CA GLN A 673 6.45 35.39 3.13
C GLN A 673 7.25 36.46 3.92
N ASP A 674 8.28 36.02 4.65
CA ASP A 674 9.17 36.95 5.38
C ASP A 674 9.88 37.90 4.42
N LYS A 675 10.36 37.40 3.28
CA LYS A 675 10.93 38.20 2.22
C LYS A 675 9.93 39.21 1.67
N LEU A 676 8.69 38.77 1.39
CA LEU A 676 7.62 39.66 0.93
C LEU A 676 7.32 40.75 1.93
N GLU A 677 7.17 40.43 3.21
CA GLU A 677 6.93 41.40 4.28
C GLU A 677 8.09 42.40 4.36
N THR A 678 9.33 41.93 4.29
CA THR A 678 10.52 42.77 4.32
C THR A 678 10.56 43.74 3.16
N VAL A 679 10.33 43.26 1.93
CA VAL A 679 10.35 44.09 0.72
C VAL A 679 9.17 45.05 0.71
N THR A 680 7.99 44.64 1.14
CA THR A 680 6.79 45.48 1.23
C THR A 680 6.99 46.62 2.25
N ALA A 681 7.57 46.30 3.41
CA ALA A 681 7.91 47.30 4.42
C ALA A 681 8.97 48.29 3.91
N LYS A 682 9.96 47.80 3.14
CA LYS A 682 10.93 48.66 2.46
C LYS A 682 10.25 49.58 1.45
N LEU A 683 9.38 49.01 0.59
CA LEU A 683 8.63 49.80 -0.40
C LEU A 683 7.82 50.92 0.26
N ALA A 684 7.13 50.61 1.36
CA ALA A 684 6.37 51.62 2.09
C ALA A 684 7.26 52.78 2.61
N ARG A 685 8.45 52.44 3.12
CA ARG A 685 9.43 53.47 3.56
C ARG A 685 9.95 54.31 2.39
N GLU A 686 10.29 53.66 1.26
CA GLU A 686 10.78 54.37 0.08
C GLU A 686 9.71 55.26 -0.54
N GLN A 687 8.43 54.79 -0.53
CA GLN A 687 7.30 55.61 -0.96
C GLN A 687 7.04 56.80 -0.04
N ALA A 688 7.20 56.62 1.27
CA ALA A 688 7.10 57.74 2.23
C ALA A 688 8.19 58.80 1.95
N THR A 689 9.45 58.35 1.75
CA THR A 689 10.56 59.25 1.39
C THR A 689 10.29 59.96 0.04
N LEU A 690 9.75 59.23 -0.94
CA LEU A 690 9.36 59.83 -2.23
C LEU A 690 8.30 60.90 -2.04
N ALA A 691 7.28 60.65 -1.20
CA ALA A 691 6.20 61.57 -0.93
C ALA A 691 6.74 62.87 -0.23
N GLU A 692 7.70 62.70 0.70
CA GLU A 692 8.35 63.83 1.34
C GLU A 692 9.13 64.69 0.33
N LEU A 693 9.95 64.06 -0.53
CA LEU A 693 10.70 64.72 -1.58
C LEU A 693 9.78 65.41 -2.61
N GLN A 694 8.68 64.70 -2.99
CA GLN A 694 7.68 65.29 -3.89
C GLN A 694 7.01 66.53 -3.29
N ALA A 695 6.64 66.46 -1.98
CA ALA A 695 6.03 67.58 -1.29
C ALA A 695 7.00 68.77 -1.18
N GLU A 696 8.30 68.45 -0.93
CA GLU A 696 9.37 69.50 -0.90
C GLU A 696 9.52 70.13 -2.30
N TYR A 697 9.61 69.30 -3.32
CA TYR A 697 9.71 69.77 -4.72
C TYR A 697 8.52 70.65 -5.11
N ASP A 698 7.30 70.19 -4.84
CA ASP A 698 6.06 70.90 -5.20
C ASP A 698 5.97 72.23 -4.45
N LYS A 699 6.36 72.24 -3.16
CA LYS A 699 6.42 73.45 -2.36
C LYS A 699 7.40 74.45 -2.97
N LEU A 700 8.62 74.01 -3.30
CA LEU A 700 9.65 74.90 -3.88
C LEU A 700 9.20 75.36 -5.27
N LYS A 701 8.62 74.48 -6.06
CA LYS A 701 8.08 74.82 -7.39
C LYS A 701 6.96 75.83 -7.32
N ASP A 702 6.03 75.66 -6.37
CA ASP A 702 4.96 76.68 -6.11
C ASP A 702 5.51 78.03 -5.70
N LEU A 703 6.54 78.01 -4.85
CA LEU A 703 7.21 79.28 -4.47
C LEU A 703 7.92 79.91 -5.63
N GLU A 704 8.62 79.17 -6.50
CA GLU A 704 9.29 79.67 -7.69
C GLU A 704 8.28 80.19 -8.71
N ASP A 705 7.17 79.49 -8.91
CA ASP A 705 6.10 79.92 -9.85
C ASP A 705 5.39 81.19 -9.32
N LYS A 706 5.17 81.26 -7.99
CA LYS A 706 4.62 82.43 -7.36
C LYS A 706 5.61 83.65 -7.39
N ALA A 707 6.93 83.34 -7.32
CA ALA A 707 7.95 84.36 -7.42
C ALA A 707 8.06 85.00 -8.80
N LYS A 708 7.62 84.36 -9.88
CA LYS A 708 7.53 84.90 -11.24
C LYS A 708 6.58 86.09 -11.29
N ASP A 709 5.44 85.98 -10.59
CA ASP A 709 4.36 87.00 -10.66
C ASP A 709 4.16 87.72 -9.32
N ASN A 710 4.87 87.35 -8.27
CA ASN A 710 4.74 87.88 -6.91
C ASN A 710 6.05 88.43 -6.37
N ALA A 711 5.98 89.40 -5.49
CA ALA A 711 7.09 89.81 -4.66
C ALA A 711 7.16 88.95 -3.39
N ILE A 712 8.35 88.41 -3.04
CA ILE A 712 8.55 87.62 -1.87
C ILE A 712 8.71 88.59 -0.67
N ALA A 713 7.88 88.43 0.34
CA ALA A 713 7.93 89.19 1.58
C ALA A 713 8.15 88.25 2.78
N THR A 714 8.93 88.69 3.76
CA THR A 714 9.11 87.96 4.99
C THR A 714 8.24 88.58 6.07
N LEU A 715 7.39 87.82 6.69
CA LEU A 715 6.52 88.22 7.78
C LEU A 715 7.35 88.42 9.07
N PRO A 716 6.87 89.18 10.06
CA PRO A 716 7.61 89.42 11.32
C PRO A 716 7.96 88.20 12.13
N ASP A 717 7.32 87.08 11.87
CA ASP A 717 7.58 85.76 12.49
C ASP A 717 8.63 84.92 11.74
N GLY A 718 9.23 85.47 10.67
CA GLY A 718 10.22 84.83 9.85
C GLY A 718 9.64 83.97 8.73
N THR A 719 8.31 83.90 8.55
CA THR A 719 7.65 83.18 7.47
C THR A 719 7.80 83.91 6.15
N ILE A 720 8.29 83.25 5.13
CA ILE A 720 8.41 83.78 3.78
C ILE A 720 7.10 83.56 3.02
N VAL A 721 6.50 84.58 2.51
CA VAL A 721 5.22 84.56 1.74
C VAL A 721 5.39 85.23 0.38
N ALA A 722 4.69 84.76 -0.59
CA ALA A 722 4.60 85.36 -1.92
C ALA A 722 3.33 86.25 -2.01
N VAL A 723 3.55 87.55 -2.31
CA VAL A 723 2.46 88.48 -2.47
C VAL A 723 2.39 88.92 -3.92
N PRO A 724 1.18 88.89 -4.58
CA PRO A 724 1.03 89.32 -5.97
C PRO A 724 1.57 90.75 -6.16
N LYS A 725 2.37 90.94 -7.22
CA LYS A 725 3.00 92.26 -7.52
C LYS A 725 1.98 93.33 -7.73
N ASP A 726 0.72 92.96 -8.07
CA ASP A 726 -0.38 93.88 -8.34
C ASP A 726 -1.47 93.91 -7.25
N ALA A 727 -1.23 93.27 -6.09
CA ALA A 727 -2.23 93.22 -5.03
C ALA A 727 -2.34 94.56 -4.31
N PRO A 728 -3.52 95.13 -4.10
CA PRO A 728 -3.70 96.30 -3.27
C PRO A 728 -3.37 96.00 -1.83
N THR A 729 -2.57 96.90 -1.21
CA THR A 729 -2.22 96.83 0.19
C THR A 729 -3.45 96.93 1.07
N ALA A 730 -3.70 95.90 1.88
CA ALA A 730 -4.72 95.73 2.91
C ALA A 730 -6.10 95.25 2.41
N ALA A 731 -6.24 93.92 2.42
CA ALA A 731 -7.57 93.29 2.65
C ALA A 731 -7.47 92.54 3.99
N GLU A 732 -8.39 92.82 4.89
CA GLU A 732 -8.50 92.16 6.19
C GLU A 732 -8.65 90.64 5.99
N LYS A 733 -7.82 89.84 6.66
CA LYS A 733 -8.01 88.42 6.74
C LYS A 733 -9.36 88.09 7.41
N PRO A 734 -10.16 87.21 6.90
CA PRO A 734 -11.30 86.70 7.68
C PRO A 734 -10.79 86.00 8.95
N ALA A 735 -11.29 86.46 10.11
CA ALA A 735 -10.96 85.88 11.37
C ALA A 735 -11.38 84.39 11.45
N ILE A 736 -10.41 83.52 11.73
CA ILE A 736 -10.70 82.16 12.04
C ILE A 736 -11.36 82.13 13.43
N ASP A 737 -12.53 81.46 13.50
CA ASP A 737 -13.22 81.26 14.79
C ASP A 737 -12.43 80.25 15.62
N VAL A 738 -11.54 80.78 16.51
CA VAL A 738 -10.64 80.00 17.37
C VAL A 738 -11.41 79.17 18.39
N ASP A 739 -12.63 79.60 18.76
CA ASP A 739 -13.41 78.91 19.77
C ASP A 739 -14.10 77.70 19.16
N ALA A 740 -14.52 77.78 17.92
CA ALA A 740 -15.05 76.59 17.15
C ALA A 740 -13.95 75.50 16.90
N VAL A 741 -12.71 75.95 16.65
CA VAL A 741 -11.54 75.06 16.55
C VAL A 741 -11.24 74.32 17.87
N LYS A 742 -11.24 75.07 18.99
CA LYS A 742 -11.03 74.51 20.32
C LYS A 742 -12.13 73.51 20.72
N ASP A 743 -13.37 73.83 20.41
CA ASP A 743 -14.53 72.91 20.70
C ASP A 743 -14.47 71.61 19.90
N ALA A 744 -14.11 71.67 18.65
CA ALA A 744 -13.92 70.51 17.80
C ALA A 744 -12.76 69.62 18.27
N ILE A 745 -11.62 70.23 18.65
CA ILE A 745 -10.45 69.52 19.22
C ILE A 745 -10.81 68.85 20.54
N THR A 746 -11.57 69.54 21.41
CA THR A 746 -12.03 68.98 22.69
C THR A 746 -12.96 67.77 22.52
N LYS A 747 -13.68 67.71 21.41
CA LYS A 747 -14.56 66.58 21.04
C LYS A 747 -13.85 65.46 20.28
N GLY A 748 -12.52 65.52 20.12
CA GLY A 748 -11.70 64.51 19.43
C GLY A 748 -11.95 64.45 17.91
N GLN A 749 -12.33 65.55 17.30
CA GLN A 749 -12.57 65.68 15.86
C GLN A 749 -11.38 66.31 15.17
N ASP A 750 -11.04 65.80 13.99
CA ASP A 750 -9.99 66.42 13.17
C ASP A 750 -10.49 67.71 12.53
N VAL A 751 -9.71 68.76 12.60
CA VAL A 751 -10.03 70.10 12.15
C VAL A 751 -9.09 70.49 11.01
N THR A 752 -9.64 70.86 9.87
CA THR A 752 -8.89 71.39 8.73
C THR A 752 -9.47 72.75 8.36
N VAL A 753 -8.64 73.74 8.10
CA VAL A 753 -9.04 75.09 7.67
C VAL A 753 -8.90 75.15 6.12
N VAL A 754 -10.01 75.26 5.41
CA VAL A 754 -10.04 75.44 3.95
C VAL A 754 -10.71 76.77 3.63
N ASP A 755 -10.02 77.64 2.89
CA ASP A 755 -10.49 78.98 2.50
C ASP A 755 -11.04 79.82 3.66
N GLY A 756 -10.38 79.77 4.85
CA GLY A 756 -10.80 80.50 6.00
C GLY A 756 -12.04 79.95 6.74
N LYS A 757 -12.57 78.80 6.32
CA LYS A 757 -13.66 78.10 7.00
C LYS A 757 -13.13 76.87 7.71
N VAL A 758 -13.59 76.64 8.92
CA VAL A 758 -13.28 75.45 9.70
C VAL A 758 -14.09 74.24 9.22
N VAL A 759 -13.46 73.19 8.73
CA VAL A 759 -14.10 71.93 8.33
C VAL A 759 -13.75 70.87 9.41
N VAL A 760 -14.78 70.27 9.98
CA VAL A 760 -14.67 69.26 11.02
C VAL A 760 -14.99 67.89 10.40
N THR A 761 -14.05 66.92 10.53
CA THR A 761 -14.27 65.54 10.09
C THR A 761 -14.26 64.59 11.31
N THR A 762 -15.24 63.70 11.39
CA THR A 762 -15.32 62.71 12.45
C THR A 762 -14.52 61.47 12.02
N PRO A 763 -13.53 61.01 12.79
CA PRO A 763 -12.78 59.78 12.45
C PRO A 763 -13.72 58.57 12.42
N GLN A 764 -13.60 57.73 11.39
CA GLN A 764 -14.30 56.46 11.36
C GLN A 764 -13.66 55.51 12.37
N ALA A 765 -14.51 54.84 13.18
CA ALA A 765 -14.02 53.92 14.19
C ALA A 765 -13.24 52.76 13.53
N GLY A 766 -12.04 52.47 14.02
CA GLY A 766 -11.17 51.38 13.54
C GLY A 766 -10.14 51.77 12.50
N VAL A 767 -10.11 53.05 12.08
CA VAL A 767 -9.12 53.59 11.13
C VAL A 767 -8.26 54.63 11.86
N THR A 768 -6.96 54.47 11.87
CA THR A 768 -6.01 55.43 12.39
C THR A 768 -5.25 56.02 11.20
N VAL A 769 -5.38 57.33 11.02
CA VAL A 769 -4.62 58.08 10.02
C VAL A 769 -3.37 58.66 10.69
N THR A 770 -2.21 58.23 10.23
CA THR A 770 -0.91 58.73 10.66
C THR A 770 -0.21 59.43 9.49
N PRO A 771 0.80 60.23 9.71
CA PRO A 771 1.62 60.82 8.64
C PRO A 771 2.23 59.78 7.68
N GLN A 772 2.31 58.51 8.13
CA GLN A 772 2.83 57.38 7.34
C GLN A 772 1.78 56.54 6.63
N GLY A 773 0.45 56.85 6.70
CA GLY A 773 -0.61 56.14 6.04
C GLY A 773 -1.77 55.71 6.92
N ILE A 774 -2.69 54.95 6.35
CA ILE A 774 -3.90 54.47 7.02
C ILE A 774 -3.65 53.05 7.54
N THR A 775 -3.83 52.83 8.85
CA THR A 775 -3.77 51.51 9.48
C THR A 775 -5.13 51.06 9.96
N TYR A 776 -5.48 49.78 9.68
CA TYR A 776 -6.72 49.17 10.12
C TYR A 776 -6.49 48.31 11.37
N SER A 777 -7.50 48.24 12.25
CA SER A 777 -7.43 47.36 13.42
C SER A 777 -7.43 45.88 12.98
N ARG A 778 -6.89 44.99 13.87
CA ARG A 778 -6.77 43.53 13.61
C ARG A 778 -8.10 42.88 13.28
N VAL A 779 -9.23 43.44 13.69
CA VAL A 779 -10.58 42.90 13.43
C VAL A 779 -11.03 43.21 11.98
N GLU A 780 -10.57 44.29 11.39
CA GLU A 780 -10.93 44.67 10.01
C GLU A 780 -10.01 44.01 8.98
N ARG A 781 -8.76 43.66 9.33
CA ARG A 781 -7.90 42.84 8.46
C ARG A 781 -8.50 41.46 8.13
N ALA A 782 -9.29 40.90 9.04
CA ALA A 782 -9.96 39.63 8.84
C ALA A 782 -11.18 39.69 7.86
N LYS A 783 -11.68 40.88 7.58
CA LYS A 783 -12.83 41.10 6.70
C LYS A 783 -12.45 41.42 5.24
N THR A 784 -11.18 41.73 4.97
CA THR A 784 -10.68 42.17 3.66
C THR A 784 -9.82 41.14 2.92
N LEU A 785 -9.67 39.91 3.49
CA LEU A 785 -9.07 38.79 2.78
C LEU A 785 -10.18 37.84 2.28
N PRO A 786 -10.13 37.38 1.00
CA PRO A 786 -11.13 36.49 0.44
C PRO A 786 -11.10 35.08 1.08
#